data_c730834b7ae5daff2fb5bb1705becdcd
#
_entry.id   c730834b7ae5daff2fb5bb1705becdcd
#
_cell.length_a   1.000
_cell.length_b   1.000
_cell.length_c   1.000
_cell.angle_alpha   90.00
_cell.angle_beta   90.00
_cell.angle_gamma   90.00
#
_symmetry.space_group_name_H-M   'P 1'
#
loop_
_entity.id
_entity.type
_entity.pdbx_description
1 polymer ?
#
loop_
_entity_poly.entity_id
_entity_poly.type
_entity_poly.pdbx_seq_one_letter_code
_entity_poly.pdbx_strand_id
1 'polypeptide(L)'
;MFERFTNRAQEVIGEAKKAAAQLEQNYIGTEHLLLGLVRVSDSVASKLLQEQGVTEERLEELISSLITPTGSVSVREPDGFSPEAYRVIQSSYLEAKRFHSSLVGTEHILISMLKSFDCAGTKLLNTMKVNIRQLYIELVSAKDGDVAAAREDVESLQYTRNAESKTPLLDQYSTDLTELAKEGRIDPVIGREQEINRVIQILSRRTKNNPCLIGEPGVGKTAIAEGLASRIYEGNVPDTISGKRVVTLDMAGMVAGSKYRGEFEERMKNVINEVRNDGQTLLFIDELHTLVDAGGADGAMNASNILKPCLARGELQIVGATTIDEYRKHIEKDAALERRFQPVMVEEPSEDETVAILKGLRHVYEEHHRVKITDAALEAAVKLSSRYINDRFLPDKAIDLVDEAASKVRLAAFVAPEAVSKLKKDIESLNQEKESAIQEEAFEKAGEIKKKQDRKQAQINRLMEKWEQEKENTRLQVTEHEIADVVSTWTKIPVRSLEEGEAKRLMNLENVLHERVVGQQEAVTAISKAIRRGRVGLKDPKRPIGSFLFLGPTGVGKTELSKALAQAMFGTENAIIRVDMSEYMEKHSVSKLIGSPPGYVGYEEGGQLSERIRRNPYSVLLFDEIEKAHPDVFNILLQVLDDGQITDAHGRKVSFKNTVIIMTSNCGAANIMSPKRLGFGASSDAKANYEQMKAKVMEDVKQSFKPEFLNRIDEIIVFHPLYKEDMKAILDIMLRSVTSRVMENMELKLKVTDEAQDYLIDKGFDEKYGARPLRRALQTYLEDSMAEEILEGRIERGDSVTVEKSENGLKFSVRHKRKTPVKKAE
;
A
#
# COMPACT_ATOMS: atom_id res chain seq x y z
N MET A 1 -43.54 -28.52 -19.64
CA MET A 1 -42.79 -28.65 -18.39
C MET A 1 -43.66 -28.34 -17.16
N PHE A 2 -44.63 -27.43 -17.26
CA PHE A 2 -45.41 -26.91 -16.12
C PHE A 2 -46.86 -27.45 -16.01
N GLU A 3 -47.22 -28.51 -16.70
CA GLU A 3 -48.57 -29.12 -16.67
C GLU A 3 -48.97 -29.67 -15.28
N ARG A 4 -47.99 -29.92 -14.42
CA ARG A 4 -48.20 -30.41 -13.04
C ARG A 4 -48.17 -29.32 -11.95
N PHE A 5 -48.19 -28.04 -12.36
CA PHE A 5 -48.21 -26.91 -11.42
C PHE A 5 -49.64 -26.41 -11.25
N THR A 6 -49.98 -25.95 -10.04
CA THR A 6 -51.22 -25.25 -9.78
C THR A 6 -51.26 -23.94 -10.57
N ASN A 7 -52.45 -23.41 -10.86
CA ASN A 7 -52.57 -22.12 -11.58
C ASN A 7 -51.79 -21.01 -10.91
N ARG A 8 -51.78 -20.98 -9.57
CA ARG A 8 -50.99 -19.97 -8.80
C ARG A 8 -49.47 -20.18 -8.93
N ALA A 9 -49.03 -21.41 -8.94
CA ALA A 9 -47.61 -21.71 -9.16
C ALA A 9 -47.14 -21.39 -10.58
N GLN A 10 -47.99 -21.55 -11.58
CA GLN A 10 -47.75 -21.10 -12.96
C GLN A 10 -47.70 -19.57 -13.05
N GLU A 11 -48.54 -18.87 -12.30
CA GLU A 11 -48.54 -17.41 -12.20
C GLU A 11 -47.25 -16.88 -11.56
N VAL A 12 -46.75 -17.53 -10.51
CA VAL A 12 -45.43 -17.23 -9.91
C VAL A 12 -44.31 -17.30 -10.93
N ILE A 13 -44.29 -18.32 -11.77
CA ILE A 13 -43.30 -18.46 -12.82
C ILE A 13 -43.42 -17.33 -13.88
N GLY A 14 -44.68 -16.96 -14.20
CA GLY A 14 -44.97 -15.82 -15.10
C GLY A 14 -44.50 -14.49 -14.53
N GLU A 15 -44.74 -14.24 -13.24
CA GLU A 15 -44.27 -13.04 -12.55
C GLU A 15 -42.74 -13.04 -12.37
N ALA A 16 -42.09 -14.16 -12.12
CA ALA A 16 -40.67 -14.29 -12.10
C ALA A 16 -40.03 -13.94 -13.45
N LYS A 17 -40.66 -14.34 -14.57
CA LYS A 17 -40.22 -13.98 -15.91
C LYS A 17 -40.34 -12.46 -16.17
N LYS A 18 -41.43 -11.85 -15.74
CA LYS A 18 -41.64 -10.40 -15.83
C LYS A 18 -40.61 -9.64 -14.97
N ALA A 19 -40.37 -10.13 -13.75
CA ALA A 19 -39.38 -9.55 -12.84
C ALA A 19 -37.97 -9.59 -13.43
N ALA A 20 -37.56 -10.69 -14.02
CA ALA A 20 -36.25 -10.81 -14.69
C ALA A 20 -36.13 -9.84 -15.86
N ALA A 21 -37.19 -9.65 -16.64
CA ALA A 21 -37.23 -8.69 -17.73
C ALA A 21 -37.19 -7.22 -17.23
N GLN A 22 -37.87 -6.92 -16.11
CA GLN A 22 -37.85 -5.58 -15.48
C GLN A 22 -36.49 -5.23 -14.92
N LEU A 23 -35.76 -6.22 -14.40
CA LEU A 23 -34.43 -6.07 -13.84
C LEU A 23 -33.30 -6.24 -14.88
N GLU A 24 -33.65 -6.23 -16.18
CA GLU A 24 -32.69 -6.35 -17.31
C GLU A 24 -31.81 -7.60 -17.24
N GLN A 25 -32.33 -8.72 -16.72
CA GLN A 25 -31.63 -9.98 -16.63
C GLN A 25 -31.98 -10.92 -17.80
N ASN A 26 -30.97 -11.63 -18.35
CA ASN A 26 -31.14 -12.56 -19.48
C ASN A 26 -31.63 -13.97 -19.06
N TYR A 27 -31.76 -14.20 -17.74
CA TYR A 27 -32.16 -15.51 -17.19
C TYR A 27 -33.08 -15.32 -15.99
N ILE A 28 -33.83 -16.37 -15.66
CA ILE A 28 -34.71 -16.40 -14.49
C ILE A 28 -33.96 -17.11 -13.35
N GLY A 29 -33.47 -16.34 -12.37
CA GLY A 29 -32.82 -16.87 -11.17
C GLY A 29 -33.78 -17.16 -10.01
N THR A 30 -33.24 -17.67 -8.91
CA THR A 30 -34.02 -17.96 -7.68
C THR A 30 -34.51 -16.68 -7.01
N GLU A 31 -33.83 -15.56 -7.17
CA GLU A 31 -34.21 -14.21 -6.74
C GLU A 31 -35.50 -13.76 -7.44
N HIS A 32 -35.60 -14.02 -8.74
CA HIS A 32 -36.80 -13.72 -9.51
C HIS A 32 -38.00 -14.62 -9.15
N LEU A 33 -37.71 -15.92 -8.85
CA LEU A 33 -38.72 -16.83 -8.32
C LEU A 33 -39.23 -16.38 -6.95
N LEU A 34 -38.35 -15.87 -6.08
CA LEU A 34 -38.75 -15.32 -4.78
C LEU A 34 -39.62 -14.08 -4.95
N LEU A 35 -39.28 -13.17 -5.87
CA LEU A 35 -40.08 -11.98 -6.18
C LEU A 35 -41.47 -12.39 -6.76
N GLY A 36 -41.50 -13.39 -7.65
CA GLY A 36 -42.73 -13.96 -8.15
C GLY A 36 -43.62 -14.55 -7.05
N LEU A 37 -43.03 -15.24 -6.05
CA LEU A 37 -43.76 -15.75 -4.90
C LEU A 37 -44.39 -14.64 -4.04
N VAL A 38 -43.70 -13.49 -3.90
CA VAL A 38 -44.24 -12.34 -3.14
C VAL A 38 -45.37 -11.63 -3.90
N ARG A 39 -45.24 -11.47 -5.23
CA ARG A 39 -46.25 -10.77 -6.08
C ARG A 39 -47.59 -11.49 -6.13
N VAL A 40 -47.60 -12.81 -6.06
CA VAL A 40 -48.86 -13.58 -6.06
C VAL A 40 -49.46 -13.61 -4.63
N SER A 41 -50.11 -12.50 -4.24
CA SER A 41 -50.54 -12.20 -2.87
C SER A 41 -51.50 -13.20 -2.25
N ASP A 42 -52.28 -13.90 -3.07
CA ASP A 42 -53.30 -14.88 -2.60
C ASP A 42 -52.73 -16.29 -2.33
N SER A 43 -51.42 -16.47 -2.45
CA SER A 43 -50.75 -17.74 -2.23
C SER A 43 -50.36 -17.97 -0.76
N VAL A 44 -50.25 -19.23 -0.35
CA VAL A 44 -49.79 -19.60 1.00
C VAL A 44 -48.39 -19.09 1.26
N ALA A 45 -47.49 -19.22 0.26
CA ALA A 45 -46.13 -18.79 0.34
C ALA A 45 -46.03 -17.26 0.51
N SER A 46 -46.80 -16.49 -0.24
CA SER A 46 -46.80 -15.03 -0.14
C SER A 46 -47.25 -14.53 1.22
N LYS A 47 -48.31 -15.12 1.78
CA LYS A 47 -48.81 -14.74 3.11
C LYS A 47 -47.77 -14.94 4.19
N LEU A 48 -47.12 -16.10 4.22
CA LEU A 48 -46.07 -16.40 5.21
C LEU A 48 -44.80 -15.52 5.02
N LEU A 49 -44.45 -15.21 3.78
CA LEU A 49 -43.36 -14.26 3.51
C LEU A 49 -43.66 -12.85 3.97
N GLN A 50 -44.94 -12.38 3.77
CA GLN A 50 -45.37 -11.06 4.24
C GLN A 50 -45.46 -10.99 5.77
N GLU A 51 -45.88 -12.05 6.47
CA GLU A 51 -45.86 -12.15 7.93
C GLU A 51 -44.44 -12.04 8.51
N GLN A 52 -43.43 -12.49 7.76
CA GLN A 52 -42.04 -12.37 8.10
C GLN A 52 -41.38 -11.01 7.61
N GLY A 53 -42.22 -10.07 7.11
CA GLY A 53 -41.80 -8.73 6.71
C GLY A 53 -41.12 -8.65 5.34
N VAL A 54 -41.29 -9.66 4.47
CA VAL A 54 -40.80 -9.65 3.11
C VAL A 54 -41.82 -8.97 2.21
N THR A 55 -41.54 -7.73 1.81
CA THR A 55 -42.37 -6.93 0.90
C THR A 55 -41.72 -6.84 -0.48
N GLU A 56 -42.54 -6.65 -1.51
CA GLU A 56 -42.09 -6.52 -2.90
C GLU A 56 -41.06 -5.39 -3.04
N GLU A 57 -41.38 -4.19 -2.54
CA GLU A 57 -40.50 -3.00 -2.64
C GLU A 57 -39.11 -3.24 -2.04
N ARG A 58 -39.08 -3.84 -0.86
CA ARG A 58 -37.83 -4.11 -0.16
C ARG A 58 -36.99 -5.18 -0.86
N LEU A 59 -37.64 -6.15 -1.46
CA LEU A 59 -36.99 -7.21 -2.21
C LEU A 59 -36.38 -6.68 -3.52
N GLU A 60 -37.14 -5.84 -4.26
CA GLU A 60 -36.66 -5.18 -5.50
C GLU A 60 -35.47 -4.25 -5.24
N GLU A 61 -35.50 -3.48 -4.14
CA GLU A 61 -34.40 -2.62 -3.75
C GLU A 61 -33.12 -3.42 -3.46
N LEU A 62 -33.25 -4.54 -2.74
CA LEU A 62 -32.12 -5.42 -2.45
C LEU A 62 -31.58 -6.12 -3.70
N ILE A 63 -32.45 -6.62 -4.57
CA ILE A 63 -32.05 -7.25 -5.82
C ILE A 63 -31.28 -6.24 -6.70
N SER A 64 -31.82 -5.03 -6.84
CA SER A 64 -31.19 -3.96 -7.64
C SER A 64 -29.84 -3.49 -7.06
N SER A 65 -29.64 -3.57 -5.74
CA SER A 65 -28.40 -3.17 -5.08
C SER A 65 -27.30 -4.25 -5.09
N LEU A 66 -27.68 -5.52 -5.08
CA LEU A 66 -26.78 -6.65 -4.93
C LEU A 66 -26.46 -7.36 -6.25
N ILE A 67 -27.34 -7.24 -7.25
CA ILE A 67 -27.22 -7.95 -8.52
C ILE A 67 -26.98 -6.91 -9.63
N THR A 68 -25.78 -6.91 -10.20
CA THR A 68 -25.43 -6.04 -11.34
C THR A 68 -26.19 -6.49 -12.60
N PRO A 69 -26.81 -5.54 -13.35
CA PRO A 69 -27.42 -5.85 -14.64
C PRO A 69 -26.43 -6.47 -15.61
N THR A 70 -26.78 -7.52 -16.29
CA THR A 70 -25.97 -8.18 -17.30
C THR A 70 -25.96 -7.37 -18.60
N GLY A 71 -25.36 -6.18 -18.61
CA GLY A 71 -25.01 -5.40 -19.82
C GLY A 71 -26.19 -4.96 -20.71
N SER A 72 -26.05 -3.82 -21.35
CA SER A 72 -26.99 -3.23 -22.29
C SER A 72 -27.26 -4.14 -23.52
N VAL A 73 -28.19 -5.06 -23.38
CA VAL A 73 -28.74 -5.80 -24.51
C VAL A 73 -30.23 -5.46 -24.58
N SER A 74 -30.67 -5.05 -25.79
CA SER A 74 -32.09 -4.86 -26.15
C SER A 74 -33.02 -5.85 -25.45
N VAL A 75 -34.12 -5.35 -24.92
CA VAL A 75 -35.19 -6.11 -24.28
C VAL A 75 -35.50 -7.41 -25.06
N ARG A 76 -34.78 -8.48 -24.74
CA ARG A 76 -35.11 -9.85 -25.15
C ARG A 76 -35.78 -10.53 -23.95
N GLU A 77 -36.82 -11.30 -24.22
CA GLU A 77 -37.41 -12.15 -23.17
C GLU A 77 -36.30 -13.07 -22.60
N PRO A 78 -36.27 -13.28 -21.26
CA PRO A 78 -35.27 -14.15 -20.62
C PRO A 78 -35.32 -15.57 -21.22
N ASP A 79 -34.13 -16.07 -21.66
CA ASP A 79 -34.01 -17.31 -22.45
C ASP A 79 -34.09 -18.61 -21.62
N GLY A 80 -34.43 -18.53 -20.33
CA GLY A 80 -34.55 -19.73 -19.50
C GLY A 80 -34.17 -19.55 -18.04
N PHE A 81 -34.18 -20.63 -17.29
CA PHE A 81 -33.86 -20.63 -15.86
C PHE A 81 -32.34 -20.77 -15.64
N SER A 82 -31.82 -20.10 -14.61
CA SER A 82 -30.48 -20.41 -14.11
C SER A 82 -30.39 -21.88 -13.65
N PRO A 83 -29.21 -22.50 -13.64
CA PRO A 83 -29.03 -23.87 -13.17
C PRO A 83 -29.61 -24.09 -11.76
N GLU A 84 -29.52 -23.09 -10.91
CA GLU A 84 -30.05 -23.13 -9.53
C GLU A 84 -31.55 -23.02 -9.50
N ALA A 85 -32.16 -22.08 -10.24
CA ALA A 85 -33.62 -21.95 -10.36
C ALA A 85 -34.23 -23.21 -10.97
N TYR A 86 -33.56 -23.79 -11.96
CA TYR A 86 -33.99 -25.06 -12.56
C TYR A 86 -33.97 -26.20 -11.55
N ARG A 87 -32.94 -26.31 -10.70
CA ARG A 87 -32.86 -27.30 -9.61
C ARG A 87 -33.96 -27.10 -8.60
N VAL A 88 -34.27 -25.87 -8.18
CA VAL A 88 -35.35 -25.55 -7.25
C VAL A 88 -36.70 -25.99 -7.84
N ILE A 89 -36.95 -25.71 -9.11
CA ILE A 89 -38.17 -26.15 -9.80
C ILE A 89 -38.27 -27.68 -9.88
N GLN A 90 -37.17 -28.37 -10.22
CA GLN A 90 -37.16 -29.84 -10.22
C GLN A 90 -37.39 -30.43 -8.84
N SER A 91 -36.75 -29.90 -7.82
CA SER A 91 -36.89 -30.34 -6.44
C SER A 91 -38.30 -30.11 -5.92
N SER A 92 -39.00 -29.07 -6.37
CA SER A 92 -40.41 -28.81 -5.97
C SER A 92 -41.38 -29.93 -6.37
N TYR A 93 -41.08 -30.71 -7.43
CA TYR A 93 -41.86 -31.92 -7.76
C TYR A 93 -41.67 -33.04 -6.72
N LEU A 94 -40.43 -33.15 -6.19
CA LEU A 94 -40.15 -34.15 -5.16
C LEU A 94 -40.82 -33.77 -3.84
N GLU A 95 -40.85 -32.47 -3.52
CA GLU A 95 -41.53 -31.96 -2.34
C GLU A 95 -43.09 -32.17 -2.48
N ALA A 96 -43.68 -31.85 -3.63
CA ALA A 96 -45.10 -32.11 -3.86
C ALA A 96 -45.44 -33.59 -3.69
N LYS A 97 -44.58 -34.49 -4.19
CA LYS A 97 -44.76 -35.94 -4.03
C LYS A 97 -44.65 -36.36 -2.55
N ARG A 98 -43.70 -35.75 -1.81
CA ARG A 98 -43.49 -35.99 -0.38
C ARG A 98 -44.74 -35.63 0.44
N PHE A 99 -45.37 -34.51 0.13
CA PHE A 99 -46.64 -34.05 0.77
C PHE A 99 -47.89 -34.64 0.13
N HIS A 100 -47.77 -35.75 -0.59
CA HIS A 100 -48.90 -36.44 -1.25
C HIS A 100 -49.79 -35.53 -2.11
N SER A 101 -49.20 -34.41 -2.62
CA SER A 101 -49.92 -33.49 -3.50
C SER A 101 -49.79 -33.91 -4.95
N SER A 102 -50.91 -33.91 -5.67
CA SER A 102 -50.95 -34.25 -7.10
C SER A 102 -50.37 -33.15 -8.00
N LEU A 103 -50.34 -31.89 -7.51
CA LEU A 103 -49.86 -30.72 -8.22
C LEU A 103 -48.86 -29.96 -7.37
N VAL A 104 -47.88 -29.31 -8.02
CA VAL A 104 -46.89 -28.46 -7.38
C VAL A 104 -47.51 -27.11 -7.07
N GLY A 105 -47.61 -26.73 -5.79
CA GLY A 105 -48.08 -25.42 -5.33
C GLY A 105 -46.93 -24.45 -5.04
N THR A 106 -47.27 -23.22 -4.72
CA THR A 106 -46.32 -22.15 -4.37
C THR A 106 -45.50 -22.51 -3.13
N GLU A 107 -46.12 -23.20 -2.17
CA GLU A 107 -45.48 -23.71 -0.96
C GLU A 107 -44.35 -24.70 -1.28
N HIS A 108 -44.54 -25.57 -2.26
CA HIS A 108 -43.52 -26.57 -2.63
C HIS A 108 -42.30 -25.90 -3.31
N ILE A 109 -42.51 -24.81 -4.08
CA ILE A 109 -41.43 -24.01 -4.66
C ILE A 109 -40.65 -23.32 -3.55
N LEU A 110 -41.35 -22.71 -2.57
CA LEU A 110 -40.65 -22.03 -1.46
C LEU A 110 -39.92 -23.03 -0.56
N ILE A 111 -40.53 -24.18 -0.21
CA ILE A 111 -39.85 -25.25 0.54
C ILE A 111 -38.59 -25.72 -0.16
N SER A 112 -38.68 -25.97 -1.46
CA SER A 112 -37.53 -26.38 -2.28
C SER A 112 -36.42 -25.30 -2.30
N MET A 113 -36.79 -24.01 -2.35
CA MET A 113 -35.85 -22.89 -2.28
C MET A 113 -35.20 -22.81 -0.93
N LEU A 114 -35.95 -22.93 0.18
CA LEU A 114 -35.40 -22.89 1.54
C LEU A 114 -34.47 -24.05 1.85
N LYS A 115 -34.63 -25.22 1.22
CA LYS A 115 -33.73 -26.36 1.29
C LYS A 115 -32.40 -26.10 0.52
N SER A 116 -32.43 -25.20 -0.47
CA SER A 116 -31.25 -24.80 -1.25
C SER A 116 -30.59 -23.59 -0.59
N PHE A 117 -29.82 -23.81 0.47
CA PHE A 117 -29.25 -22.73 1.30
C PHE A 117 -28.30 -21.76 0.57
N ASP A 118 -27.68 -22.20 -0.50
CA ASP A 118 -26.71 -21.39 -1.27
C ASP A 118 -27.32 -20.59 -2.41
N CYS A 119 -28.60 -20.77 -2.71
CA CYS A 119 -29.25 -20.06 -3.80
C CYS A 119 -29.49 -18.56 -3.46
N ALA A 120 -29.49 -17.71 -4.50
CA ALA A 120 -29.65 -16.26 -4.35
C ALA A 120 -30.93 -15.89 -3.57
N GLY A 121 -32.06 -16.59 -3.81
CA GLY A 121 -33.29 -16.34 -3.09
C GLY A 121 -33.17 -16.55 -1.59
N THR A 122 -32.50 -17.61 -1.14
CA THR A 122 -32.29 -17.88 0.29
C THR A 122 -31.31 -16.91 0.94
N LYS A 123 -30.26 -16.49 0.20
CA LYS A 123 -29.32 -15.44 0.64
C LYS A 123 -30.02 -14.09 0.83
N LEU A 124 -30.93 -13.73 -0.05
CA LEU A 124 -31.74 -12.51 0.10
C LEU A 124 -32.64 -12.56 1.35
N LEU A 125 -33.28 -13.67 1.63
CA LEU A 125 -34.07 -13.86 2.84
C LEU A 125 -33.22 -13.73 4.10
N ASN A 126 -32.01 -14.29 4.10
CA ASN A 126 -31.05 -14.13 5.19
C ASN A 126 -30.63 -12.66 5.37
N THR A 127 -30.37 -11.94 4.28
CA THR A 127 -30.02 -10.50 4.32
C THR A 127 -31.15 -9.66 4.91
N MET A 128 -32.41 -10.06 4.64
CA MET A 128 -33.60 -9.45 5.23
C MET A 128 -33.85 -9.87 6.69
N LYS A 129 -32.97 -10.69 7.26
CA LYS A 129 -33.07 -11.24 8.63
C LYS A 129 -34.33 -12.08 8.87
N VAL A 130 -34.84 -12.73 7.85
CA VAL A 130 -35.94 -13.67 7.93
C VAL A 130 -35.48 -14.93 8.63
N ASN A 131 -36.25 -15.42 9.59
CA ASN A 131 -35.95 -16.70 10.25
C ASN A 131 -36.36 -17.86 9.34
N ILE A 132 -35.42 -18.34 8.52
CA ILE A 132 -35.65 -19.41 7.55
C ILE A 132 -36.18 -20.68 8.22
N ARG A 133 -35.72 -21.01 9.42
CA ARG A 133 -36.21 -22.19 10.16
C ARG A 133 -37.67 -22.07 10.57
N GLN A 134 -37.99 -20.91 11.08
CA GLN A 134 -39.40 -20.62 11.48
C GLN A 134 -40.31 -20.65 10.27
N LEU A 135 -39.92 -20.01 9.18
CA LEU A 135 -40.67 -19.99 7.91
C LEU A 135 -40.86 -21.41 7.34
N TYR A 136 -39.82 -22.25 7.40
CA TYR A 136 -39.92 -23.65 6.94
C TYR A 136 -40.91 -24.46 7.80
N ILE A 137 -40.85 -24.35 9.14
CA ILE A 137 -41.78 -25.03 10.05
C ILE A 137 -43.20 -24.56 9.81
N GLU A 138 -43.42 -23.27 9.61
CA GLU A 138 -44.75 -22.69 9.32
C GLU A 138 -45.33 -23.20 8.00
N LEU A 139 -44.47 -23.29 6.93
CA LEU A 139 -44.85 -23.84 5.63
C LEU A 139 -45.26 -25.32 5.72
N VAL A 140 -44.47 -26.13 6.42
CA VAL A 140 -44.78 -27.56 6.57
C VAL A 140 -45.99 -27.76 7.46
N SER A 141 -46.12 -27.00 8.56
CA SER A 141 -47.26 -27.07 9.48
C SER A 141 -48.58 -26.67 8.81
N ALA A 142 -48.56 -25.71 7.88
CA ALA A 142 -49.73 -25.28 7.13
C ALA A 142 -50.22 -26.35 6.16
N LYS A 143 -49.42 -27.37 5.85
CA LYS A 143 -49.76 -28.43 4.89
C LYS A 143 -50.11 -29.76 5.56
N ASP A 144 -49.25 -30.27 6.47
CA ASP A 144 -49.38 -31.61 7.08
C ASP A 144 -49.83 -31.60 8.55
N GLY A 145 -49.81 -30.44 9.20
CA GLY A 145 -50.20 -30.28 10.61
C GLY A 145 -49.27 -30.92 11.65
N ASP A 146 -48.21 -31.61 11.24
CA ASP A 146 -47.22 -32.23 12.14
C ASP A 146 -45.97 -31.38 12.35
N VAL A 147 -45.99 -30.57 13.39
CA VAL A 147 -44.90 -29.67 13.78
C VAL A 147 -43.65 -30.44 14.28
N ALA A 148 -43.87 -31.67 14.79
CA ALA A 148 -42.71 -32.48 15.29
C ALA A 148 -41.89 -33.01 14.13
N ALA A 149 -42.53 -33.51 13.08
CA ALA A 149 -41.90 -33.97 11.85
C ALA A 149 -41.18 -32.80 11.12
N ALA A 150 -41.75 -31.58 11.14
CA ALA A 150 -41.12 -30.39 10.56
C ALA A 150 -39.85 -29.96 11.29
N ARG A 151 -39.82 -30.12 12.62
CA ARG A 151 -38.62 -29.86 13.44
C ARG A 151 -37.50 -30.88 13.21
N GLU A 152 -37.84 -32.16 13.18
CA GLU A 152 -36.92 -33.25 12.82
C GLU A 152 -36.33 -33.08 11.42
N ASP A 153 -37.14 -32.62 10.46
CA ASP A 153 -36.70 -32.31 9.11
C ASP A 153 -35.66 -31.16 9.09
N VAL A 154 -35.89 -30.07 9.81
CA VAL A 154 -34.96 -28.95 9.91
C VAL A 154 -33.65 -29.41 10.58
N GLU A 155 -33.73 -30.23 11.61
CA GLU A 155 -32.54 -30.83 12.24
C GLU A 155 -31.85 -31.81 11.29
N SER A 156 -32.58 -32.65 10.57
CA SER A 156 -32.04 -33.58 9.58
C SER A 156 -31.44 -32.88 8.36
N LEU A 157 -31.97 -31.73 7.95
CA LEU A 157 -31.42 -30.92 6.86
C LEU A 157 -30.07 -30.27 7.24
N GLN A 158 -29.82 -29.96 8.50
CA GLN A 158 -28.51 -29.61 9.00
C GLN A 158 -27.58 -30.84 9.06
N TYR A 159 -28.13 -32.02 9.41
CA TYR A 159 -27.36 -33.28 9.44
C TYR A 159 -27.05 -33.81 8.02
N THR A 160 -27.89 -33.59 7.01
CA THR A 160 -27.66 -34.12 5.66
C THR A 160 -26.58 -33.35 4.90
N ARG A 161 -26.29 -32.09 5.22
CA ARG A 161 -25.11 -31.38 4.70
C ARG A 161 -23.83 -31.93 5.34
N ASN A 162 -23.91 -32.50 6.53
CA ASN A 162 -22.82 -33.09 7.31
C ASN A 162 -22.82 -34.63 7.32
N ALA A 163 -23.82 -35.31 6.78
CA ALA A 163 -23.92 -36.77 6.84
C ALA A 163 -23.00 -37.51 5.86
N GLU A 164 -22.38 -36.82 4.92
CA GLU A 164 -21.29 -37.35 4.11
C GLU A 164 -19.90 -37.06 4.72
N SER A 165 -19.79 -36.10 5.63
CA SER A 165 -18.53 -35.77 6.29
C SER A 165 -18.39 -36.44 7.65
N LYS A 166 -17.26 -37.13 7.85
CA LYS A 166 -16.90 -37.69 9.17
C LYS A 166 -16.46 -36.63 10.18
N THR A 167 -16.32 -35.39 9.74
CA THR A 167 -15.74 -34.25 10.49
C THR A 167 -16.58 -32.96 10.36
N PRO A 168 -17.87 -32.99 10.75
CA PRO A 168 -18.80 -31.88 10.50
C PRO A 168 -18.43 -30.57 11.19
N LEU A 169 -17.88 -30.62 12.40
CA LEU A 169 -17.47 -29.45 13.16
C LEU A 169 -16.17 -28.85 12.60
N LEU A 170 -15.22 -29.70 12.20
CA LEU A 170 -14.00 -29.28 11.53
C LEU A 170 -14.34 -28.54 10.24
N ASP A 171 -15.21 -29.08 9.40
CA ASP A 171 -15.59 -28.49 8.11
C ASP A 171 -16.26 -27.11 8.26
N GLN A 172 -16.82 -26.81 9.45
CA GLN A 172 -17.40 -25.50 9.74
C GLN A 172 -16.31 -24.41 9.95
N TYR A 173 -15.15 -24.79 10.49
CA TYR A 173 -14.06 -23.86 10.86
C TYR A 173 -12.79 -24.11 10.05
N SER A 174 -12.91 -24.68 8.87
CA SER A 174 -11.75 -25.03 8.08
C SER A 174 -12.02 -24.98 6.59
N THR A 175 -10.93 -24.96 5.81
CA THR A 175 -10.94 -25.04 4.35
C THR A 175 -10.20 -26.31 3.92
N ASP A 176 -10.84 -27.16 3.13
CA ASP A 176 -10.23 -28.38 2.58
C ASP A 176 -9.41 -28.06 1.34
N LEU A 177 -8.07 -28.03 1.49
CA LEU A 177 -7.16 -27.80 0.37
C LEU A 177 -7.18 -28.94 -0.66
N THR A 178 -7.45 -30.18 -0.23
CA THR A 178 -7.49 -31.34 -1.15
C THR A 178 -8.73 -31.27 -2.04
N GLU A 179 -9.85 -30.75 -1.53
CA GLU A 179 -11.06 -30.53 -2.32
C GLU A 179 -10.87 -29.38 -3.30
N LEU A 180 -10.23 -28.27 -2.86
CA LEU A 180 -9.85 -27.17 -3.74
C LEU A 180 -8.90 -27.62 -4.85
N ALA A 181 -7.95 -28.52 -4.55
CA ALA A 181 -7.07 -29.11 -5.56
C ALA A 181 -7.87 -29.89 -6.61
N LYS A 182 -8.84 -30.67 -6.17
CA LYS A 182 -9.73 -31.46 -7.04
C LYS A 182 -10.59 -30.57 -7.93
N GLU A 183 -11.03 -29.42 -7.42
CA GLU A 183 -11.78 -28.43 -8.18
C GLU A 183 -10.92 -27.57 -9.11
N GLY A 184 -9.58 -27.73 -9.08
CA GLY A 184 -8.64 -26.92 -9.86
C GLY A 184 -8.58 -25.44 -9.41
N ARG A 185 -8.89 -25.17 -8.16
CA ARG A 185 -8.94 -23.82 -7.58
C ARG A 185 -7.69 -23.46 -6.77
N ILE A 186 -6.70 -24.33 -6.75
CA ILE A 186 -5.38 -24.07 -6.17
C ILE A 186 -4.45 -23.54 -7.24
N ASP A 187 -3.73 -22.50 -6.90
CA ASP A 187 -2.70 -21.92 -7.76
C ASP A 187 -1.51 -22.89 -7.95
N PRO A 188 -0.87 -22.93 -9.12
CA PRO A 188 0.24 -23.81 -9.37
C PRO A 188 1.43 -23.46 -8.47
N VAL A 189 1.91 -24.43 -7.69
CA VAL A 189 3.06 -24.27 -6.79
C VAL A 189 4.35 -24.60 -7.52
N ILE A 190 5.22 -23.60 -7.65
CA ILE A 190 6.46 -23.67 -8.43
C ILE A 190 7.66 -23.42 -7.53
N GLY A 191 8.73 -24.18 -7.73
CA GLY A 191 10.02 -23.94 -7.06
C GLY A 191 10.09 -24.38 -5.60
N ARG A 192 9.09 -25.09 -5.07
CA ARG A 192 9.04 -25.59 -3.66
C ARG A 192 9.09 -27.10 -3.51
N GLU A 193 9.63 -27.76 -4.51
CA GLU A 193 9.66 -29.24 -4.54
C GLU A 193 10.49 -29.87 -3.40
N GLN A 194 11.57 -29.21 -3.01
CA GLN A 194 12.45 -29.70 -1.95
C GLN A 194 11.77 -29.66 -0.59
N GLU A 195 11.12 -28.53 -0.30
CA GLU A 195 10.39 -28.31 0.95
C GLU A 195 9.17 -29.25 1.03
N ILE A 196 8.40 -29.40 -0.04
CA ILE A 196 7.26 -30.33 -0.09
C ILE A 196 7.73 -31.75 0.12
N ASN A 197 8.80 -32.20 -0.55
CA ASN A 197 9.38 -33.51 -0.36
C ASN A 197 9.85 -33.71 1.10
N ARG A 198 10.42 -32.70 1.72
CA ARG A 198 10.84 -32.72 3.12
C ARG A 198 9.65 -32.85 4.06
N VAL A 199 8.56 -32.12 3.81
CA VAL A 199 7.29 -32.24 4.55
C VAL A 199 6.74 -33.66 4.44
N ILE A 200 6.64 -34.24 3.23
CA ILE A 200 6.21 -35.61 2.96
C ILE A 200 7.07 -36.60 3.74
N GLN A 201 8.39 -36.42 3.71
CA GLN A 201 9.33 -37.26 4.41
C GLN A 201 9.14 -37.25 5.94
N ILE A 202 8.84 -36.05 6.51
CA ILE A 202 8.58 -35.92 7.94
C ILE A 202 7.23 -36.55 8.30
N LEU A 203 6.17 -36.30 7.52
CA LEU A 203 4.84 -36.89 7.73
C LEU A 203 4.85 -38.40 7.71
N SER A 204 5.76 -39.02 6.94
CA SER A 204 5.91 -40.48 6.83
C SER A 204 6.70 -41.11 7.98
N ARG A 205 7.20 -40.33 8.94
CA ARG A 205 7.94 -40.84 10.11
C ARG A 205 7.00 -41.48 11.14
N ARG A 206 7.50 -42.43 11.90
CA ARG A 206 6.77 -43.05 13.04
C ARG A 206 6.63 -42.09 14.23
N THR A 207 7.64 -41.22 14.45
CA THR A 207 7.70 -40.26 15.55
C THR A 207 8.23 -38.94 15.01
N LYS A 208 7.91 -37.82 15.65
CA LYS A 208 8.24 -36.45 15.18
C LYS A 208 7.75 -36.23 13.73
N ASN A 209 6.50 -36.60 13.51
CA ASN A 209 5.84 -36.58 12.21
C ASN A 209 5.01 -35.32 11.96
N ASN A 210 5.29 -34.25 12.70
CA ASN A 210 4.64 -32.95 12.51
C ASN A 210 5.68 -31.94 11.96
N PRO A 211 5.66 -31.63 10.67
CA PRO A 211 6.52 -30.59 10.12
C PRO A 211 6.06 -29.20 10.57
N CYS A 212 7.00 -28.30 10.83
CA CYS A 212 6.76 -26.89 11.07
C CYS A 212 7.53 -26.07 10.04
N LEU A 213 6.81 -25.40 9.15
CA LEU A 213 7.37 -24.51 8.13
C LEU A 213 7.79 -23.20 8.81
N ILE A 214 9.05 -22.88 8.75
CA ILE A 214 9.64 -21.71 9.41
C ILE A 214 10.26 -20.81 8.35
N GLY A 215 9.84 -19.56 8.30
CA GLY A 215 10.38 -18.60 7.34
C GLY A 215 9.74 -17.24 7.52
N GLU A 216 10.30 -16.24 6.86
CA GLU A 216 9.79 -14.87 6.89
C GLU A 216 8.36 -14.77 6.31
N PRO A 217 7.60 -13.71 6.65
CA PRO A 217 6.29 -13.47 6.04
C PRO A 217 6.40 -13.32 4.52
N GLY A 218 5.45 -13.89 3.76
CA GLY A 218 5.42 -13.72 2.31
C GLY A 218 6.37 -14.61 1.50
N VAL A 219 7.13 -15.54 2.14
CA VAL A 219 8.02 -16.47 1.40
C VAL A 219 7.29 -17.67 0.78
N GLY A 220 5.97 -17.80 0.99
CA GLY A 220 5.16 -18.87 0.39
C GLY A 220 5.03 -20.12 1.25
N LYS A 221 4.96 -20.01 2.57
CA LYS A 221 4.73 -21.15 3.48
C LYS A 221 3.39 -21.84 3.23
N THR A 222 2.34 -21.09 2.99
CA THR A 222 0.99 -21.59 2.71
C THR A 222 0.95 -22.34 1.37
N ALA A 223 1.66 -21.85 0.35
CA ALA A 223 1.78 -22.51 -0.94
C ALA A 223 2.39 -23.94 -0.84
N ILE A 224 3.26 -24.20 0.15
CA ILE A 224 3.80 -25.55 0.39
C ILE A 224 2.70 -26.51 0.86
N ALA A 225 1.74 -26.04 1.68
CA ALA A 225 0.60 -26.85 2.11
C ALA A 225 -0.37 -27.10 0.94
N GLU A 226 -0.58 -26.12 0.08
CA GLU A 226 -1.37 -26.23 -1.16
C GLU A 226 -0.71 -27.21 -2.13
N GLY A 227 0.62 -27.12 -2.31
CA GLY A 227 1.38 -28.07 -3.13
C GLY A 227 1.36 -29.50 -2.58
N LEU A 228 1.36 -29.66 -1.24
CA LEU A 228 1.17 -30.97 -0.61
C LEU A 228 -0.21 -31.54 -0.93
N ALA A 229 -1.27 -30.71 -0.82
CA ALA A 229 -2.64 -31.12 -1.14
C ALA A 229 -2.79 -31.52 -2.61
N SER A 230 -2.19 -30.77 -3.53
CA SER A 230 -2.17 -31.09 -4.97
C SER A 230 -1.48 -32.44 -5.24
N ARG A 231 -0.32 -32.68 -4.62
CA ARG A 231 0.39 -33.96 -4.78
C ARG A 231 -0.36 -35.17 -4.19
N ILE A 232 -1.08 -34.97 -3.08
CA ILE A 232 -1.93 -36.02 -2.50
C ILE A 232 -3.08 -36.34 -3.46
N TYR A 233 -3.71 -35.34 -4.04
CA TYR A 233 -4.76 -35.53 -5.03
C TYR A 233 -4.26 -36.23 -6.30
N GLU A 234 -3.09 -35.84 -6.82
CA GLU A 234 -2.46 -36.49 -7.97
C GLU A 234 -1.95 -37.91 -7.70
N GLY A 235 -1.90 -38.31 -6.44
CA GLY A 235 -1.36 -39.64 -6.05
C GLY A 235 0.18 -39.70 -6.04
N ASN A 236 0.87 -38.56 -6.16
CA ASN A 236 2.35 -38.49 -6.19
C ASN A 236 2.97 -38.44 -4.77
N VAL A 237 2.48 -39.32 -3.89
CA VAL A 237 2.88 -39.39 -2.49
C VAL A 237 2.99 -40.85 -2.01
N PRO A 238 3.78 -41.17 -0.96
CA PRO A 238 3.86 -42.51 -0.38
C PRO A 238 2.50 -42.95 0.20
N ASP A 239 2.31 -44.30 0.26
CA ASP A 239 1.08 -44.92 0.78
C ASP A 239 0.69 -44.46 2.18
N THR A 240 1.65 -44.02 3.00
CA THR A 240 1.44 -43.51 4.37
C THR A 240 0.60 -42.26 4.45
N ILE A 241 0.58 -41.45 3.39
CA ILE A 241 -0.16 -40.17 3.30
C ILE A 241 -1.10 -40.13 2.12
N SER A 242 -1.12 -41.20 1.30
CA SER A 242 -2.06 -41.34 0.18
C SER A 242 -3.50 -41.35 0.68
N GLY A 243 -4.38 -40.63 -0.03
CA GLY A 243 -5.81 -40.54 0.31
C GLY A 243 -6.14 -39.70 1.56
N LYS A 244 -5.15 -39.02 2.18
CA LYS A 244 -5.41 -38.11 3.29
C LYS A 244 -5.93 -36.75 2.79
N ARG A 245 -6.73 -36.09 3.62
CA ARG A 245 -7.23 -34.72 3.39
C ARG A 245 -6.31 -33.71 4.06
N VAL A 246 -5.91 -32.66 3.37
CA VAL A 246 -5.19 -31.52 3.97
C VAL A 246 -6.20 -30.41 4.23
N VAL A 247 -6.38 -30.06 5.49
CA VAL A 247 -7.43 -29.14 5.93
C VAL A 247 -6.80 -27.98 6.70
N THR A 248 -7.00 -26.74 6.23
CA THR A 248 -6.52 -25.52 6.90
C THR A 248 -7.50 -25.10 7.98
N LEU A 249 -7.05 -25.02 9.23
CA LEU A 249 -7.87 -24.63 10.37
C LEU A 249 -7.92 -23.11 10.52
N ASP A 250 -9.12 -22.53 10.54
CA ASP A 250 -9.33 -21.11 10.83
C ASP A 250 -9.41 -20.84 12.35
N MET A 251 -8.26 -20.49 12.90
CA MET A 251 -8.16 -20.16 14.33
C MET A 251 -8.96 -18.93 14.72
N ALA A 252 -9.02 -17.92 13.84
CA ALA A 252 -9.77 -16.70 14.10
C ALA A 252 -11.29 -16.97 14.15
N GLY A 253 -11.80 -17.76 13.21
CA GLY A 253 -13.19 -18.19 13.18
C GLY A 253 -13.58 -19.02 14.40
N MET A 254 -12.68 -19.84 14.93
CA MET A 254 -12.92 -20.65 16.14
C MET A 254 -13.03 -19.81 17.42
N VAL A 255 -12.29 -18.70 17.51
CA VAL A 255 -12.36 -17.75 18.63
C VAL A 255 -13.56 -16.81 18.49
N ALA A 256 -13.94 -16.46 17.27
CA ALA A 256 -15.05 -15.55 17.01
C ALA A 256 -16.37 -16.09 17.57
N GLY A 257 -17.10 -15.22 18.27
CA GLY A 257 -18.41 -15.57 18.87
C GLY A 257 -18.36 -16.37 20.17
N SER A 258 -17.18 -16.76 20.67
CA SER A 258 -17.06 -17.35 22.00
C SER A 258 -17.09 -16.24 23.07
N LYS A 259 -18.17 -16.19 23.88
CA LYS A 259 -18.29 -15.22 24.99
C LYS A 259 -17.48 -15.63 26.20
N TYR A 260 -17.21 -16.93 26.37
CA TYR A 260 -16.52 -17.50 27.51
C TYR A 260 -15.36 -18.40 27.08
N ARG A 261 -14.30 -18.39 27.87
CA ARG A 261 -13.09 -19.20 27.69
C ARG A 261 -13.39 -20.69 27.42
N GLY A 262 -14.35 -21.28 28.18
CA GLY A 262 -14.70 -22.68 28.06
C GLY A 262 -15.30 -23.08 26.72
N GLU A 263 -15.97 -22.16 26.02
CA GLU A 263 -16.58 -22.45 24.71
C GLU A 263 -15.56 -22.70 23.63
N PHE A 264 -14.47 -21.91 23.59
CA PHE A 264 -13.36 -22.14 22.67
C PHE A 264 -12.62 -23.43 22.95
N GLU A 265 -12.30 -23.69 24.23
CA GLU A 265 -11.63 -24.94 24.64
C GLU A 265 -12.47 -26.17 24.27
N GLU A 266 -13.78 -26.10 24.45
CA GLU A 266 -14.71 -27.18 24.09
C GLU A 266 -14.79 -27.36 22.56
N ARG A 267 -14.92 -26.27 21.79
CA ARG A 267 -14.89 -26.34 20.31
C ARG A 267 -13.59 -26.98 19.82
N MET A 268 -12.44 -26.49 20.28
CA MET A 268 -11.14 -27.06 19.91
C MET A 268 -11.02 -28.54 20.26
N LYS A 269 -11.47 -28.93 21.46
CA LYS A 269 -11.46 -30.34 21.90
C LYS A 269 -12.35 -31.20 21.00
N ASN A 270 -13.51 -30.71 20.62
CA ASN A 270 -14.43 -31.44 19.75
C ASN A 270 -13.87 -31.60 18.33
N VAL A 271 -13.29 -30.55 17.74
CA VAL A 271 -12.61 -30.59 16.45
C VAL A 271 -11.44 -31.61 16.48
N ILE A 272 -10.62 -31.57 17.53
CA ILE A 272 -9.51 -32.52 17.69
C ILE A 272 -10.02 -33.96 17.80
N ASN A 273 -11.13 -34.19 18.51
CA ASN A 273 -11.74 -35.50 18.61
C ASN A 273 -12.27 -36.01 17.25
N GLU A 274 -12.87 -35.13 16.44
CA GLU A 274 -13.31 -35.51 15.08
C GLU A 274 -12.12 -35.91 14.21
N VAL A 275 -11.05 -35.09 14.19
CA VAL A 275 -9.81 -35.36 13.41
C VAL A 275 -9.19 -36.67 13.86
N ARG A 276 -9.13 -36.94 15.15
CA ARG A 276 -8.59 -38.17 15.71
C ARG A 276 -9.42 -39.40 15.31
N ASN A 277 -10.75 -39.27 15.31
CA ASN A 277 -11.64 -40.38 14.96
C ASN A 277 -11.65 -40.64 13.45
N ASP A 278 -11.46 -39.61 12.61
CA ASP A 278 -11.35 -39.76 11.18
C ASP A 278 -10.02 -40.42 10.78
N GLY A 279 -8.91 -40.04 11.37
CA GLY A 279 -7.57 -40.57 11.13
C GLY A 279 -6.99 -40.33 9.73
N GLN A 280 -7.77 -39.75 8.80
CA GLN A 280 -7.38 -39.43 7.42
C GLN A 280 -7.09 -37.94 7.20
N THR A 281 -7.27 -37.12 8.19
CA THR A 281 -7.13 -35.65 8.12
C THR A 281 -5.74 -35.21 8.57
N LEU A 282 -5.06 -34.41 7.72
CA LEU A 282 -3.85 -33.65 8.03
C LEU A 282 -4.27 -32.21 8.31
N LEU A 283 -4.04 -31.71 9.53
CA LEU A 283 -4.34 -30.33 9.87
C LEU A 283 -3.19 -29.43 9.43
N PHE A 284 -3.50 -28.41 8.63
CA PHE A 284 -2.59 -27.30 8.42
C PHE A 284 -2.99 -26.14 9.32
N ILE A 285 -2.04 -25.60 10.08
CA ILE A 285 -2.27 -24.47 10.98
C ILE A 285 -1.29 -23.37 10.60
N ASP A 286 -1.81 -22.35 9.98
CA ASP A 286 -1.02 -21.14 9.75
C ASP A 286 -0.91 -20.34 11.04
N GLU A 287 0.17 -19.59 11.19
CA GLU A 287 0.50 -18.89 12.44
C GLU A 287 0.41 -19.79 13.68
N LEU A 288 1.13 -20.94 13.64
CA LEU A 288 1.11 -21.95 14.71
C LEU A 288 1.35 -21.38 16.11
N HIS A 289 2.06 -20.26 16.22
CA HIS A 289 2.32 -19.57 17.48
C HIS A 289 1.03 -19.07 18.16
N THR A 290 -0.02 -18.77 17.40
CA THR A 290 -1.32 -18.31 17.95
C THR A 290 -1.95 -19.35 18.89
N LEU A 291 -1.65 -20.64 18.71
CA LEU A 291 -2.06 -21.71 19.61
C LEU A 291 -1.40 -21.64 20.99
N VAL A 292 -0.22 -21.02 21.07
CA VAL A 292 0.57 -20.91 22.29
C VAL A 292 0.34 -19.57 22.95
N ASP A 293 0.18 -18.50 22.16
CA ASP A 293 0.04 -17.10 22.62
C ASP A 293 -1.36 -16.71 23.06
N ALA A 294 -2.35 -17.49 22.77
CA ALA A 294 -3.69 -17.28 23.31
C ALA A 294 -3.71 -17.20 24.87
N GLY A 295 -2.55 -16.99 25.51
CA GLY A 295 -2.24 -17.03 26.93
C GLY A 295 -1.44 -15.88 27.54
N GLY A 296 -1.27 -14.74 26.90
CA GLY A 296 -0.30 -13.69 27.27
C GLY A 296 -0.76 -12.60 28.28
N ALA A 297 -1.87 -12.73 28.99
CA ALA A 297 -2.14 -11.97 30.22
C ALA A 297 -2.74 -12.93 31.24
N ASP A 298 -2.52 -12.75 32.53
CA ASP A 298 -2.98 -13.62 33.60
C ASP A 298 -4.41 -14.17 33.34
N GLY A 299 -4.49 -15.43 32.84
CA GLY A 299 -5.75 -16.09 32.57
C GLY A 299 -6.07 -16.46 31.12
N ALA A 300 -5.17 -16.26 30.16
CA ALA A 300 -5.47 -16.48 28.75
C ALA A 300 -5.41 -17.98 28.31
N MET A 301 -6.10 -18.26 27.19
CA MET A 301 -6.42 -19.58 26.67
C MET A 301 -5.17 -20.33 26.15
N ASN A 302 -4.81 -21.46 26.67
CA ASN A 302 -3.73 -22.31 26.15
C ASN A 302 -4.31 -23.50 25.35
N ALA A 303 -4.60 -23.26 24.06
CA ALA A 303 -5.00 -24.34 23.15
C ALA A 303 -3.91 -25.42 23.02
N SER A 304 -2.64 -25.05 23.25
CA SER A 304 -1.52 -25.99 23.27
C SER A 304 -1.68 -27.11 24.30
N ASN A 305 -2.31 -26.83 25.44
CA ASN A 305 -2.52 -27.86 26.47
C ASN A 305 -3.51 -28.95 26.03
N ILE A 306 -4.41 -28.63 25.11
CA ILE A 306 -5.35 -29.61 24.54
C ILE A 306 -4.66 -30.48 23.49
N LEU A 307 -3.75 -29.87 22.69
CA LEU A 307 -3.02 -30.54 21.61
C LEU A 307 -1.89 -31.42 22.13
N LYS A 308 -1.16 -31.00 23.16
CA LYS A 308 0.00 -31.70 23.72
C LYS A 308 -0.21 -33.21 23.95
N PRO A 309 -1.32 -33.68 24.58
CA PRO A 309 -1.56 -35.09 24.82
C PRO A 309 -1.74 -35.90 23.53
N CYS A 310 -2.44 -35.35 22.55
CA CYS A 310 -2.71 -36.01 21.26
C CYS A 310 -1.46 -36.05 20.37
N LEU A 311 -0.65 -34.99 20.36
CA LEU A 311 0.65 -34.94 19.68
C LEU A 311 1.64 -35.89 20.35
N ALA A 312 1.58 -36.05 21.68
CA ALA A 312 2.44 -36.96 22.42
C ALA A 312 2.20 -38.40 22.05
N ARG A 313 0.97 -38.79 21.79
CA ARG A 313 0.56 -40.13 21.40
C ARG A 313 0.64 -40.41 19.89
N GLY A 314 0.89 -39.38 19.08
CA GLY A 314 0.90 -39.47 17.62
C GLY A 314 -0.49 -39.69 17.01
N GLU A 315 -1.55 -39.31 17.73
CA GLU A 315 -2.95 -39.44 17.31
C GLU A 315 -3.37 -38.36 16.32
N LEU A 316 -2.56 -37.29 16.21
CA LEU A 316 -2.75 -36.18 15.29
C LEU A 316 -1.51 -35.95 14.44
N GLN A 317 -1.73 -35.56 13.19
CA GLN A 317 -0.69 -35.07 12.29
C GLN A 317 -1.00 -33.63 11.93
N ILE A 318 -0.04 -32.73 12.24
CA ILE A 318 -0.16 -31.29 12.03
C ILE A 318 1.01 -30.80 11.17
N VAL A 319 0.71 -30.00 10.17
CA VAL A 319 1.66 -29.17 9.46
C VAL A 319 1.48 -27.75 9.98
N GLY A 320 2.46 -27.20 10.69
CA GLY A 320 2.42 -25.83 11.20
C GLY A 320 3.20 -24.89 10.29
N ALA A 321 2.81 -23.63 10.25
CA ALA A 321 3.59 -22.54 9.65
C ALA A 321 3.76 -21.39 10.65
N THR A 322 4.97 -20.80 10.71
CA THR A 322 5.26 -19.68 11.61
C THR A 322 6.50 -18.90 11.15
N THR A 323 6.81 -17.78 11.78
CA THR A 323 8.07 -17.06 11.56
C THR A 323 9.20 -17.60 12.41
N ILE A 324 10.46 -17.22 12.06
CA ILE A 324 11.65 -17.67 12.80
C ILE A 324 11.62 -17.18 14.25
N ASP A 325 11.24 -15.92 14.45
CA ASP A 325 11.21 -15.30 15.77
C ASP A 325 10.13 -15.88 16.68
N GLU A 326 8.94 -16.15 16.12
CA GLU A 326 7.85 -16.75 16.87
C GLU A 326 8.07 -18.21 17.18
N TYR A 327 8.71 -18.96 16.26
CA TYR A 327 9.13 -20.33 16.54
C TYR A 327 10.07 -20.39 17.75
N ARG A 328 11.07 -19.51 17.81
CA ARG A 328 12.00 -19.43 18.93
C ARG A 328 11.34 -19.00 20.24
N LYS A 329 10.40 -18.04 20.17
CA LYS A 329 9.72 -17.50 21.37
C LYS A 329 8.74 -18.49 21.97
N HIS A 330 8.00 -19.22 21.13
CA HIS A 330 6.81 -19.97 21.54
C HIS A 330 6.94 -21.49 21.42
N ILE A 331 7.63 -22.00 20.40
CA ILE A 331 7.75 -23.44 20.16
C ILE A 331 9.01 -24.03 20.79
N GLU A 332 10.18 -23.44 20.58
CA GLU A 332 11.45 -23.93 21.16
C GLU A 332 11.47 -23.84 22.68
N LYS A 333 10.81 -22.86 23.29
CA LYS A 333 10.74 -22.75 24.75
C LYS A 333 9.85 -23.80 25.40
N ASP A 334 8.95 -24.39 24.67
CA ASP A 334 8.07 -25.47 25.14
C ASP A 334 8.63 -26.83 24.78
N ALA A 335 9.31 -27.47 25.72
CA ALA A 335 9.99 -28.76 25.52
C ALA A 335 9.04 -29.89 25.04
N ALA A 336 7.72 -29.76 25.23
CA ALA A 336 6.76 -30.76 24.77
C ALA A 336 6.46 -30.58 23.28
N LEU A 337 6.37 -29.30 22.79
CA LEU A 337 6.16 -28.96 21.40
C LEU A 337 7.46 -29.17 20.58
N GLU A 338 8.60 -28.71 21.08
CA GLU A 338 9.91 -28.84 20.41
C GLU A 338 10.24 -30.31 20.04
N ARG A 339 9.91 -31.22 20.93
CA ARG A 339 10.12 -32.68 20.71
C ARG A 339 9.15 -33.26 19.68
N ARG A 340 8.10 -32.57 19.26
CA ARG A 340 7.05 -33.10 18.39
C ARG A 340 7.06 -32.47 17.02
N PHE A 341 7.41 -31.17 16.93
CA PHE A 341 7.54 -30.47 15.67
C PHE A 341 8.95 -30.62 15.10
N GLN A 342 9.03 -30.83 13.79
CA GLN A 342 10.29 -30.88 13.05
C GLN A 342 10.39 -29.64 12.18
N PRO A 343 11.37 -28.74 12.41
CA PRO A 343 11.52 -27.55 11.62
C PRO A 343 11.87 -27.85 10.16
N VAL A 344 11.23 -27.13 9.25
CA VAL A 344 11.52 -27.08 7.82
C VAL A 344 11.71 -25.60 7.47
N MET A 345 12.95 -25.21 7.17
CA MET A 345 13.27 -23.85 6.79
C MET A 345 12.71 -23.56 5.39
N VAL A 346 12.01 -22.45 5.24
CA VAL A 346 11.49 -21.93 3.99
C VAL A 346 12.18 -20.61 3.74
N GLU A 347 13.18 -20.63 2.87
CA GLU A 347 13.98 -19.47 2.54
C GLU A 347 13.29 -18.61 1.48
N GLU A 348 13.67 -17.34 1.39
CA GLU A 348 13.26 -16.45 0.31
C GLU A 348 13.77 -17.02 -1.02
N PRO A 349 12.92 -17.18 -2.05
CA PRO A 349 13.34 -17.68 -3.35
C PRO A 349 14.27 -16.68 -4.04
N SER A 350 15.15 -17.19 -4.88
CA SER A 350 16.01 -16.37 -5.74
C SER A 350 15.18 -15.55 -6.74
N GLU A 351 15.80 -14.55 -7.35
CA GLU A 351 15.13 -13.73 -8.37
C GLU A 351 14.67 -14.58 -9.55
N ASP A 352 15.50 -15.52 -10.02
CA ASP A 352 15.16 -16.43 -11.13
C ASP A 352 14.01 -17.36 -10.80
N GLU A 353 14.00 -17.95 -9.60
CA GLU A 353 12.88 -18.78 -9.11
C GLU A 353 11.60 -17.95 -8.99
N THR A 354 11.71 -16.71 -8.51
CA THR A 354 10.55 -15.81 -8.41
C THR A 354 9.97 -15.47 -9.77
N VAL A 355 10.81 -15.22 -10.79
CA VAL A 355 10.34 -15.02 -12.16
C VAL A 355 9.61 -16.25 -12.68
N ALA A 356 10.10 -17.47 -12.38
CA ALA A 356 9.41 -18.70 -12.76
C ALA A 356 8.05 -18.84 -12.05
N ILE A 357 7.96 -18.48 -10.77
CA ILE A 357 6.70 -18.45 -9.99
C ILE A 357 5.71 -17.48 -10.63
N LEU A 358 6.13 -16.26 -10.91
CA LEU A 358 5.27 -15.26 -11.55
C LEU A 358 4.79 -15.68 -12.94
N LYS A 359 5.65 -16.32 -13.74
CA LYS A 359 5.26 -16.86 -15.05
C LYS A 359 4.18 -17.95 -14.93
N GLY A 360 4.25 -18.76 -13.88
CA GLY A 360 3.22 -19.76 -13.60
C GLY A 360 1.89 -19.17 -13.13
N LEU A 361 1.94 -18.13 -12.31
CA LEU A 361 0.75 -17.44 -11.79
C LEU A 361 0.13 -16.47 -12.80
N ARG A 362 0.85 -16.06 -13.85
CA ARG A 362 0.43 -15.06 -14.85
C ARG A 362 -1.00 -15.27 -15.36
N HIS A 363 -1.33 -16.51 -15.73
CA HIS A 363 -2.63 -16.82 -16.31
C HIS A 363 -3.79 -16.46 -15.36
N VAL A 364 -3.64 -16.74 -14.08
CA VAL A 364 -4.65 -16.44 -13.04
C VAL A 364 -4.89 -14.94 -12.94
N TYR A 365 -3.81 -14.15 -12.88
CA TYR A 365 -3.90 -12.68 -12.81
C TYR A 365 -4.40 -12.06 -14.11
N GLU A 366 -4.00 -12.57 -15.28
CA GLU A 366 -4.50 -12.13 -16.57
C GLU A 366 -6.00 -12.35 -16.71
N GLU A 367 -6.50 -13.49 -16.24
CA GLU A 367 -7.93 -13.83 -16.27
C GLU A 367 -8.73 -12.96 -15.31
N HIS A 368 -8.23 -12.77 -14.08
CA HIS A 368 -8.87 -11.94 -13.06
C HIS A 368 -9.01 -10.48 -13.50
N HIS A 369 -7.91 -9.87 -13.96
CA HIS A 369 -7.87 -8.47 -14.34
C HIS A 369 -8.28 -8.20 -15.80
N ARG A 370 -8.35 -9.24 -16.63
CA ARG A 370 -8.58 -9.13 -18.10
C ARG A 370 -7.55 -8.24 -18.79
N VAL A 371 -6.28 -8.34 -18.37
CA VAL A 371 -5.14 -7.56 -18.85
C VAL A 371 -4.01 -8.51 -19.19
N LYS A 372 -3.29 -8.27 -20.28
CA LYS A 372 -2.09 -9.06 -20.63
C LYS A 372 -0.87 -8.61 -19.83
N ILE A 373 -0.08 -9.55 -19.32
CA ILE A 373 1.14 -9.26 -18.54
C ILE A 373 2.35 -9.73 -19.36
N THR A 374 3.25 -8.79 -19.68
CA THR A 374 4.46 -9.10 -20.48
C THR A 374 5.53 -9.77 -19.63
N ASP A 375 6.42 -10.55 -20.27
CA ASP A 375 7.56 -11.16 -19.57
C ASP A 375 8.49 -10.09 -18.99
N ALA A 376 8.70 -8.98 -19.70
CA ALA A 376 9.46 -7.85 -19.23
C ALA A 376 8.88 -7.23 -17.95
N ALA A 377 7.53 -7.19 -17.82
CA ALA A 377 6.87 -6.71 -16.59
C ALA A 377 7.14 -7.64 -15.39
N LEU A 378 7.11 -8.96 -15.59
CA LEU A 378 7.39 -9.93 -14.53
C LEU A 378 8.85 -9.84 -14.05
N GLU A 379 9.79 -9.76 -14.99
CA GLU A 379 11.22 -9.59 -14.67
C GLU A 379 11.48 -8.24 -13.98
N ALA A 380 10.82 -7.17 -14.45
CA ALA A 380 10.89 -5.86 -13.80
C ALA A 380 10.29 -5.89 -12.39
N ALA A 381 9.16 -6.56 -12.16
CA ALA A 381 8.54 -6.69 -10.86
C ALA A 381 9.49 -7.34 -9.84
N VAL A 382 10.18 -8.42 -10.23
CA VAL A 382 11.15 -9.08 -9.35
C VAL A 382 12.36 -8.19 -9.10
N LYS A 383 12.98 -7.65 -10.15
CA LYS A 383 14.19 -6.84 -10.04
C LYS A 383 13.97 -5.55 -9.26
N LEU A 384 12.85 -4.85 -9.52
CA LEU A 384 12.55 -3.59 -8.85
C LEU A 384 12.10 -3.81 -7.42
N SER A 385 11.31 -4.85 -7.12
CA SER A 385 10.93 -5.18 -5.75
C SER A 385 12.14 -5.60 -4.91
N SER A 386 13.03 -6.42 -5.45
CA SER A 386 14.27 -6.83 -4.78
C SER A 386 15.17 -5.63 -4.44
N ARG A 387 15.24 -4.64 -5.35
CA ARG A 387 16.11 -3.48 -5.20
C ARG A 387 15.53 -2.37 -4.31
N TYR A 388 14.23 -2.13 -4.37
CA TYR A 388 13.61 -0.94 -3.77
C TYR A 388 12.65 -1.23 -2.61
N ILE A 389 12.15 -2.48 -2.47
CA ILE A 389 11.25 -2.89 -1.40
C ILE A 389 11.98 -3.85 -0.47
N ASN A 390 12.51 -3.32 0.65
CA ASN A 390 13.37 -4.07 1.57
C ASN A 390 12.64 -4.57 2.82
N ASP A 391 11.41 -4.18 3.03
CA ASP A 391 10.58 -4.51 4.21
C ASP A 391 9.68 -5.72 3.99
N ARG A 392 9.68 -6.29 2.78
CA ARG A 392 8.93 -7.47 2.37
C ARG A 392 9.83 -8.46 1.63
N PHE A 393 9.40 -9.70 1.55
CA PHE A 393 10.16 -10.80 0.95
C PHE A 393 9.56 -11.27 -0.37
N LEU A 394 10.40 -11.86 -1.22
CA LEU A 394 9.95 -12.56 -2.42
C LEU A 394 9.28 -13.90 -2.02
N PRO A 395 8.29 -14.38 -2.78
CA PRO A 395 7.74 -13.81 -4.02
C PRO A 395 6.63 -12.76 -3.79
N ASP A 396 6.10 -12.64 -2.57
CA ASP A 396 4.91 -11.86 -2.22
C ASP A 396 4.98 -10.40 -2.71
N LYS A 397 6.08 -9.68 -2.41
CA LYS A 397 6.26 -8.30 -2.87
C LYS A 397 6.25 -8.13 -4.40
N ALA A 398 6.67 -9.15 -5.15
CA ALA A 398 6.66 -9.09 -6.61
C ALA A 398 5.28 -9.43 -7.17
N ILE A 399 4.56 -10.35 -6.52
CA ILE A 399 3.16 -10.68 -6.82
C ILE A 399 2.27 -9.46 -6.62
N ASP A 400 2.39 -8.82 -5.45
CA ASP A 400 1.63 -7.60 -5.12
C ASP A 400 1.85 -6.48 -6.15
N LEU A 401 3.09 -6.29 -6.63
CA LEU A 401 3.38 -5.30 -7.68
C LEU A 401 2.67 -5.61 -8.99
N VAL A 402 2.65 -6.86 -9.40
CA VAL A 402 1.97 -7.29 -10.62
C VAL A 402 0.47 -7.12 -10.49
N ASP A 403 -0.10 -7.51 -9.36
CA ASP A 403 -1.52 -7.39 -9.06
C ASP A 403 -1.97 -5.92 -9.08
N GLU A 404 -1.26 -5.04 -8.37
CA GLU A 404 -1.59 -3.61 -8.34
C GLU A 404 -1.39 -2.94 -9.70
N ALA A 405 -0.35 -3.29 -10.45
CA ALA A 405 -0.13 -2.75 -11.78
C ALA A 405 -1.26 -3.18 -12.74
N ALA A 406 -1.68 -4.43 -12.70
CA ALA A 406 -2.79 -4.93 -13.49
C ALA A 406 -4.11 -4.24 -13.12
N SER A 407 -4.37 -4.06 -11.83
CA SER A 407 -5.52 -3.31 -11.32
C SER A 407 -5.50 -1.85 -11.79
N LYS A 408 -4.34 -1.17 -11.72
CA LYS A 408 -4.16 0.22 -12.16
C LYS A 408 -4.44 0.38 -13.66
N VAL A 409 -3.91 -0.52 -14.49
CA VAL A 409 -4.14 -0.53 -15.94
C VAL A 409 -5.64 -0.71 -16.24
N ARG A 410 -6.27 -1.64 -15.57
CA ARG A 410 -7.72 -1.87 -15.69
C ARG A 410 -8.53 -0.64 -15.30
N LEU A 411 -8.21 -0.03 -14.16
CA LEU A 411 -8.89 1.17 -13.66
C LEU A 411 -8.73 2.35 -14.62
N ALA A 412 -7.52 2.56 -15.16
CA ALA A 412 -7.26 3.62 -16.14
C ALA A 412 -8.13 3.48 -17.40
N ALA A 413 -8.44 2.24 -17.82
CA ALA A 413 -9.32 1.97 -18.93
C ALA A 413 -10.81 2.28 -18.64
N PHE A 414 -11.22 2.40 -17.36
CA PHE A 414 -12.58 2.75 -16.97
C PHE A 414 -12.78 4.26 -16.77
N VAL A 415 -11.72 5.05 -16.65
CA VAL A 415 -11.82 6.50 -16.46
C VAL A 415 -12.14 7.16 -17.79
N ALA A 416 -13.33 7.79 -17.87
CA ALA A 416 -13.70 8.56 -19.05
C ALA A 416 -12.73 9.73 -19.29
N PRO A 417 -12.45 10.11 -20.55
CA PRO A 417 -11.53 11.20 -20.87
C PRO A 417 -11.89 12.50 -20.13
N GLU A 418 -10.90 13.24 -19.64
CA GLU A 418 -11.11 14.54 -18.95
C GLU A 418 -11.99 15.51 -19.76
N ALA A 419 -11.93 15.43 -21.10
CA ALA A 419 -12.75 16.21 -21.99
C ALA A 419 -14.26 15.97 -21.76
N VAL A 420 -14.67 14.73 -21.47
CA VAL A 420 -16.07 14.38 -21.17
C VAL A 420 -16.48 14.99 -19.82
N SER A 421 -15.62 14.94 -18.81
CA SER A 421 -15.88 15.54 -17.50
C SER A 421 -16.03 17.06 -17.58
N LYS A 422 -15.19 17.75 -18.38
CA LYS A 422 -15.31 19.19 -18.64
C LYS A 422 -16.61 19.54 -19.34
N LEU A 423 -16.95 18.80 -20.39
CA LEU A 423 -18.21 19.01 -21.13
C LEU A 423 -19.46 18.76 -20.26
N LYS A 424 -19.43 17.77 -19.35
CA LYS A 424 -20.51 17.53 -18.38
C LYS A 424 -20.72 18.73 -17.44
N LYS A 425 -19.63 19.28 -16.89
CA LYS A 425 -19.69 20.50 -16.05
C LYS A 425 -20.23 21.70 -16.82
N ASP A 426 -19.83 21.85 -18.07
CA ASP A 426 -20.35 22.92 -18.94
C ASP A 426 -21.85 22.74 -19.25
N ILE A 427 -22.35 21.51 -19.39
CA ILE A 427 -23.80 21.26 -19.57
C ILE A 427 -24.54 21.60 -18.29
N GLU A 428 -23.99 21.31 -17.13
CA GLU A 428 -24.59 21.62 -15.84
C GLU A 428 -24.70 23.14 -15.62
N SER A 429 -23.66 23.91 -15.97
CA SER A 429 -23.74 25.38 -15.95
C SER A 429 -24.78 25.93 -16.93
N LEU A 430 -24.86 25.38 -18.16
CA LEU A 430 -25.89 25.74 -19.14
C LEU A 430 -27.29 25.35 -18.70
N ASN A 431 -27.47 24.30 -17.88
CA ASN A 431 -28.76 23.97 -17.28
C ASN A 431 -29.22 25.06 -16.30
N GLN A 432 -28.31 25.53 -15.44
CA GLN A 432 -28.60 26.61 -14.49
C GLN A 432 -28.97 27.93 -15.24
N GLU A 433 -28.23 28.27 -16.30
CA GLU A 433 -28.53 29.44 -17.13
C GLU A 433 -29.89 29.30 -17.86
N LYS A 434 -30.23 28.09 -18.31
CA LYS A 434 -31.52 27.80 -18.95
C LYS A 434 -32.69 27.93 -17.96
N GLU A 435 -32.54 27.42 -16.75
CA GLU A 435 -33.55 27.55 -15.69
C GLU A 435 -33.78 29.03 -15.31
N SER A 436 -32.68 29.80 -15.19
CA SER A 436 -32.77 31.23 -14.94
C SER A 436 -33.47 31.97 -16.09
N ALA A 437 -33.18 31.65 -17.36
CA ALA A 437 -33.83 32.24 -18.52
C ALA A 437 -35.31 31.85 -18.61
N ILE A 438 -35.72 30.67 -18.14
CA ILE A 438 -37.14 30.26 -18.08
C ILE A 438 -37.84 31.03 -16.96
N GLN A 439 -37.20 31.26 -15.80
CA GLN A 439 -37.80 32.07 -14.71
C GLN A 439 -37.97 33.53 -15.10
N GLU A 440 -37.11 34.07 -15.98
CA GLU A 440 -37.18 35.41 -16.54
C GLU A 440 -38.14 35.52 -17.75
N GLU A 441 -38.89 34.43 -18.11
CA GLU A 441 -39.80 34.35 -19.28
C GLU A 441 -39.08 34.59 -20.64
N ALA A 442 -37.74 34.49 -20.68
CA ALA A 442 -36.96 34.73 -21.89
C ALA A 442 -36.81 33.46 -22.74
N PHE A 443 -37.92 32.96 -23.32
CA PHE A 443 -37.99 31.66 -24.02
C PHE A 443 -37.10 31.57 -25.26
N GLU A 444 -36.81 32.67 -25.96
CA GLU A 444 -35.86 32.66 -27.10
C GLU A 444 -34.42 32.32 -26.62
N LYS A 445 -33.98 32.94 -25.53
CA LYS A 445 -32.68 32.65 -24.94
C LYS A 445 -32.60 31.20 -24.43
N ALA A 446 -33.64 30.74 -23.77
CA ALA A 446 -33.72 29.34 -23.32
C ALA A 446 -33.61 28.34 -24.47
N GLY A 447 -34.21 28.66 -25.63
CA GLY A 447 -34.10 27.89 -26.86
C GLY A 447 -32.69 27.85 -27.46
N GLU A 448 -31.95 28.97 -27.40
CA GLU A 448 -30.54 29.03 -27.83
C GLU A 448 -29.61 28.23 -26.91
N ILE A 449 -29.83 28.32 -25.59
CA ILE A 449 -29.08 27.55 -24.61
C ILE A 449 -29.32 26.05 -24.81
N LYS A 450 -30.54 25.62 -25.05
CA LYS A 450 -30.88 24.23 -25.38
C LYS A 450 -30.14 23.72 -26.62
N LYS A 451 -30.09 24.51 -27.70
CA LYS A 451 -29.29 24.16 -28.89
C LYS A 451 -27.79 24.02 -28.58
N LYS A 452 -27.24 24.80 -27.65
CA LYS A 452 -25.86 24.68 -27.20
C LYS A 452 -25.66 23.40 -26.36
N GLN A 453 -26.58 23.06 -25.48
CA GLN A 453 -26.59 21.82 -24.72
C GLN A 453 -26.62 20.61 -25.64
N ASP A 454 -27.54 20.56 -26.61
CA ASP A 454 -27.66 19.46 -27.57
C ASP A 454 -26.38 19.26 -28.38
N ARG A 455 -25.69 20.35 -28.77
CA ARG A 455 -24.40 20.27 -29.45
C ARG A 455 -23.29 19.68 -28.55
N LYS A 456 -23.23 20.09 -27.27
CA LYS A 456 -22.27 19.56 -26.30
C LYS A 456 -22.57 18.11 -25.95
N GLN A 457 -23.85 17.74 -25.82
CA GLN A 457 -24.27 16.36 -25.61
C GLN A 457 -23.90 15.47 -26.81
N ALA A 458 -24.07 15.92 -28.02
CA ALA A 458 -23.62 15.22 -29.22
C ALA A 458 -22.09 15.06 -29.28
N GLN A 459 -21.32 16.03 -28.76
CA GLN A 459 -19.86 15.90 -28.61
C GLN A 459 -19.49 14.84 -27.57
N ILE A 460 -20.17 14.80 -26.42
CA ILE A 460 -19.97 13.77 -25.40
C ILE A 460 -20.23 12.40 -26.02
N ASN A 461 -21.34 12.20 -26.69
CA ASN A 461 -21.71 10.92 -27.29
C ASN A 461 -20.63 10.45 -28.30
N ARG A 462 -20.15 11.35 -29.17
CA ARG A 462 -19.06 11.04 -30.10
C ARG A 462 -17.74 10.71 -29.43
N LEU A 463 -17.41 11.39 -28.31
CA LEU A 463 -16.20 11.10 -27.54
C LEU A 463 -16.33 9.78 -26.79
N MET A 464 -17.50 9.46 -26.28
CA MET A 464 -17.79 8.19 -25.62
C MET A 464 -17.74 7.02 -26.63
N GLU A 465 -18.36 7.15 -27.81
CA GLU A 465 -18.27 6.13 -28.87
C GLU A 465 -16.82 5.86 -29.30
N LYS A 466 -16.02 6.91 -29.49
CA LYS A 466 -14.59 6.75 -29.81
C LYS A 466 -13.84 6.06 -28.69
N TRP A 467 -14.09 6.46 -27.45
CA TRP A 467 -13.45 5.85 -26.29
C TRP A 467 -13.85 4.38 -26.11
N GLU A 468 -15.11 4.02 -26.35
CA GLU A 468 -15.56 2.63 -26.35
C GLU A 468 -14.90 1.81 -27.48
N GLN A 469 -14.81 2.35 -28.68
CA GLN A 469 -14.08 1.71 -29.79
C GLN A 469 -12.58 1.55 -29.54
N GLU A 470 -11.95 2.57 -28.93
CA GLU A 470 -10.56 2.50 -28.52
C GLU A 470 -10.36 1.46 -27.41
N LYS A 471 -11.29 1.36 -26.47
CA LYS A 471 -11.29 0.39 -25.38
C LYS A 471 -11.43 -1.06 -25.88
N GLU A 472 -12.26 -1.31 -26.87
CA GLU A 472 -12.41 -2.63 -27.50
C GLU A 472 -11.17 -3.05 -28.33
N ASN A 473 -10.51 -2.09 -28.94
CA ASN A 473 -9.34 -2.32 -29.78
C ASN A 473 -8.00 -2.32 -29.03
N THR A 474 -7.94 -1.69 -27.85
CA THR A 474 -6.70 -1.61 -27.06
C THR A 474 -6.57 -2.83 -26.17
N ARG A 475 -5.68 -3.75 -26.52
CA ARG A 475 -5.27 -4.82 -25.61
C ARG A 475 -4.57 -4.21 -24.43
N LEU A 476 -5.25 -4.15 -23.29
CA LEU A 476 -4.66 -3.70 -22.03
C LEU A 476 -3.46 -4.58 -21.71
N GLN A 477 -2.30 -3.97 -21.51
CA GLN A 477 -1.06 -4.67 -21.22
C GLN A 477 -0.36 -4.02 -20.04
N VAL A 478 0.18 -4.85 -19.15
CA VAL A 478 1.14 -4.44 -18.12
C VAL A 478 2.54 -4.60 -18.69
N THR A 479 3.27 -3.51 -18.72
CA THR A 479 4.67 -3.45 -19.15
C THR A 479 5.57 -3.10 -17.96
N GLU A 480 6.88 -3.02 -18.17
CA GLU A 480 7.82 -2.57 -17.15
C GLU A 480 7.52 -1.15 -16.62
N HIS A 481 6.87 -0.32 -17.47
CA HIS A 481 6.50 1.06 -17.08
C HIS A 481 5.46 1.10 -15.98
N GLU A 482 4.40 0.32 -16.08
CA GLU A 482 3.36 0.24 -15.06
C GLU A 482 3.90 -0.30 -13.74
N ILE A 483 4.78 -1.31 -13.80
CA ILE A 483 5.47 -1.83 -12.62
C ILE A 483 6.35 -0.74 -11.99
N ALA A 484 7.15 -0.03 -12.78
CA ALA A 484 7.98 1.07 -12.28
C ALA A 484 7.16 2.20 -11.66
N ASP A 485 5.98 2.49 -12.21
CA ASP A 485 5.04 3.48 -11.66
C ASP A 485 4.48 3.06 -10.30
N VAL A 486 4.13 1.78 -10.12
CA VAL A 486 3.66 1.26 -8.82
C VAL A 486 4.79 1.32 -7.79
N VAL A 487 5.99 0.84 -8.15
CA VAL A 487 7.17 0.93 -7.26
C VAL A 487 7.46 2.38 -6.88
N SER A 488 7.35 3.31 -7.85
CA SER A 488 7.53 4.74 -7.58
C SER A 488 6.48 5.30 -6.61
N THR A 489 5.25 4.82 -6.70
CA THR A 489 4.15 5.21 -5.79
C THR A 489 4.40 4.71 -4.36
N TRP A 490 4.81 3.45 -4.21
CA TRP A 490 5.07 2.83 -2.90
C TRP A 490 6.29 3.40 -2.21
N THR A 491 7.40 3.50 -2.96
CA THR A 491 8.70 3.89 -2.40
C THR A 491 8.95 5.39 -2.46
N LYS A 492 8.13 6.13 -3.21
CA LYS A 492 8.34 7.55 -3.57
C LYS A 492 9.67 7.78 -4.30
N ILE A 493 10.24 6.73 -4.89
CA ILE A 493 11.47 6.78 -5.69
C ILE A 493 11.06 6.87 -7.16
N PRO A 494 11.53 7.84 -7.94
CA PRO A 494 11.30 7.87 -9.38
C PRO A 494 12.14 6.76 -10.05
N VAL A 495 11.53 5.56 -10.17
CA VAL A 495 12.21 4.35 -10.66
C VAL A 495 12.30 4.31 -12.18
N ARG A 496 11.56 5.17 -12.89
CA ARG A 496 11.61 5.23 -14.34
C ARG A 496 13.04 5.29 -14.84
N SER A 497 13.37 4.43 -15.76
CA SER A 497 14.66 4.44 -16.46
C SER A 497 14.95 5.85 -16.96
N LEU A 498 16.25 6.22 -16.98
CA LEU A 498 16.76 7.49 -17.46
C LEU A 498 16.12 7.88 -18.81
N GLU A 499 14.92 8.47 -18.75
CA GLU A 499 14.37 9.16 -19.91
C GLU A 499 15.37 10.26 -20.30
N GLU A 500 15.44 10.61 -21.56
CA GLU A 500 16.35 11.69 -22.03
C GLU A 500 16.29 12.96 -21.16
N GLY A 501 15.16 13.22 -20.49
CA GLY A 501 14.97 14.32 -19.55
C GLY A 501 15.77 14.18 -18.26
N GLU A 502 15.90 12.99 -17.67
CA GLU A 502 16.68 12.78 -16.45
C GLU A 502 18.19 12.80 -16.73
N ALA A 503 18.62 12.23 -17.85
CA ALA A 503 20.01 12.34 -18.28
C ALA A 503 20.42 13.79 -18.48
N LYS A 504 19.59 14.62 -19.11
CA LYS A 504 19.81 16.07 -19.26
C LYS A 504 19.85 16.79 -17.91
N ARG A 505 18.96 16.41 -16.98
CA ARG A 505 18.96 16.97 -15.60
C ARG A 505 20.26 16.64 -14.85
N LEU A 506 20.72 15.39 -14.92
CA LEU A 506 21.97 14.97 -14.29
C LEU A 506 23.20 15.64 -14.95
N MET A 507 23.17 15.83 -16.26
CA MET A 507 24.23 16.59 -16.94
C MET A 507 24.22 18.06 -16.53
N ASN A 508 23.06 18.65 -16.30
CA ASN A 508 22.89 20.05 -15.87
C ASN A 508 22.91 20.23 -14.34
N LEU A 509 23.17 19.19 -13.56
CA LEU A 509 23.10 19.21 -12.09
C LEU A 509 23.99 20.32 -11.49
N GLU A 510 25.14 20.57 -12.05
CA GLU A 510 26.05 21.62 -11.59
C GLU A 510 25.39 23.01 -11.66
N ASN A 511 24.75 23.35 -12.77
CA ASN A 511 24.04 24.61 -12.93
C ASN A 511 22.85 24.73 -11.95
N VAL A 512 22.08 23.66 -11.80
CA VAL A 512 20.96 23.64 -10.84
C VAL A 512 21.42 23.86 -9.41
N LEU A 513 22.55 23.29 -9.01
CA LEU A 513 23.13 23.53 -7.69
C LEU A 513 23.64 24.96 -7.53
N HIS A 514 24.26 25.53 -8.60
CA HIS A 514 24.72 26.92 -8.60
C HIS A 514 23.60 27.97 -8.57
N GLU A 515 22.38 27.64 -8.98
CA GLU A 515 21.22 28.54 -8.79
C GLU A 515 20.97 28.88 -7.32
N ARG A 516 21.40 28.01 -6.39
CA ARG A 516 21.18 28.18 -4.95
C ARG A 516 22.46 28.38 -4.15
N VAL A 517 23.59 27.87 -4.65
CA VAL A 517 24.88 27.90 -3.94
C VAL A 517 25.87 28.72 -4.77
N VAL A 518 26.25 29.83 -4.18
CA VAL A 518 27.22 30.78 -4.78
C VAL A 518 28.63 30.32 -4.45
N GLY A 519 29.54 30.45 -5.41
CA GLY A 519 30.91 29.97 -5.27
C GLY A 519 30.98 28.46 -5.18
N GLN A 520 31.91 27.90 -4.40
CA GLN A 520 32.03 26.47 -4.07
C GLN A 520 32.10 25.55 -5.29
N GLN A 521 32.71 26.00 -6.40
CA GLN A 521 32.77 25.28 -7.68
C GLN A 521 33.29 23.84 -7.55
N GLU A 522 34.34 23.65 -6.73
CA GLU A 522 34.94 22.34 -6.56
C GLU A 522 34.00 21.38 -5.83
N ALA A 523 33.25 21.90 -4.81
CA ALA A 523 32.26 21.12 -4.09
C ALA A 523 31.14 20.65 -4.99
N VAL A 524 30.57 21.57 -5.77
CA VAL A 524 29.47 21.27 -6.70
C VAL A 524 29.91 20.27 -7.77
N THR A 525 31.11 20.46 -8.34
CA THR A 525 31.63 19.55 -9.37
C THR A 525 31.92 18.15 -8.81
N ALA A 526 32.53 18.05 -7.63
CA ALA A 526 32.83 16.75 -6.99
C ALA A 526 31.54 15.97 -6.68
N ILE A 527 30.53 16.63 -6.08
CA ILE A 527 29.25 16.02 -5.78
C ILE A 527 28.57 15.57 -7.07
N SER A 528 28.50 16.42 -8.08
CA SER A 528 27.83 16.11 -9.35
C SER A 528 28.46 14.92 -10.06
N LYS A 529 29.79 14.81 -10.04
CA LYS A 529 30.52 13.65 -10.58
C LYS A 529 30.21 12.36 -9.82
N ALA A 530 30.22 12.41 -8.48
CA ALA A 530 29.93 11.24 -7.64
C ALA A 530 28.48 10.77 -7.83
N ILE A 531 27.52 11.67 -7.88
CA ILE A 531 26.11 11.37 -8.13
C ILE A 531 25.91 10.74 -9.52
N ARG A 532 26.54 11.30 -10.55
CA ARG A 532 26.49 10.73 -11.89
C ARG A 532 27.02 9.29 -11.92
N ARG A 533 28.19 9.03 -11.27
CA ARG A 533 28.75 7.66 -11.13
C ARG A 533 27.74 6.70 -10.45
N GLY A 534 27.14 7.14 -9.36
CA GLY A 534 26.16 6.33 -8.63
C GLY A 534 24.91 5.99 -9.44
N ARG A 535 24.39 6.96 -10.21
CA ARG A 535 23.17 6.79 -11.02
C ARG A 535 23.35 5.93 -12.26
N VAL A 536 24.50 6.03 -12.92
CA VAL A 536 24.83 5.22 -14.10
C VAL A 536 25.15 3.76 -13.74
N GLY A 537 25.19 3.43 -12.43
CA GLY A 537 25.44 2.05 -11.98
C GLY A 537 26.91 1.62 -11.98
N LEU A 538 27.85 2.58 -12.09
CA LEU A 538 29.30 2.32 -12.03
C LEU A 538 29.83 2.17 -10.60
N LYS A 539 28.99 2.35 -9.58
CA LYS A 539 29.34 2.21 -8.17
C LYS A 539 28.93 0.83 -7.65
N ASP A 540 29.63 0.36 -6.61
CA ASP A 540 29.25 -0.86 -5.88
C ASP A 540 27.79 -0.78 -5.40
N PRO A 541 26.90 -1.71 -5.81
CA PRO A 541 25.49 -1.69 -5.44
C PRO A 541 25.22 -1.88 -3.95
N LYS A 542 26.24 -2.31 -3.18
CA LYS A 542 26.14 -2.44 -1.73
C LYS A 542 26.26 -1.12 -0.99
N ARG A 543 26.90 -0.11 -1.58
CA ARG A 543 27.21 1.18 -0.93
C ARG A 543 26.11 2.24 -1.17
N PRO A 544 26.01 3.27 -0.30
CA PRO A 544 25.16 4.44 -0.52
C PRO A 544 25.43 5.13 -1.87
N ILE A 545 24.48 5.89 -2.42
CA ILE A 545 24.65 6.63 -3.69
C ILE A 545 25.90 7.50 -3.67
N GLY A 546 26.13 8.22 -2.55
CA GLY A 546 27.32 9.04 -2.34
C GLY A 546 27.56 9.27 -0.85
N SER A 547 28.81 9.37 -0.46
CA SER A 547 29.23 9.72 0.90
C SER A 547 30.24 10.86 0.88
N PHE A 548 29.92 11.96 1.56
CA PHE A 548 30.66 13.22 1.49
C PHE A 548 30.98 13.74 2.88
N LEU A 549 32.21 14.24 3.06
CA LEU A 549 32.58 14.99 4.25
C LEU A 549 32.83 16.45 3.86
N PHE A 550 31.98 17.35 4.36
CA PHE A 550 32.06 18.80 4.11
C PHE A 550 32.81 19.49 5.24
N LEU A 551 33.97 20.06 4.93
CA LEU A 551 34.84 20.74 5.85
C LEU A 551 34.81 22.24 5.61
N GLY A 552 34.83 23.03 6.66
CA GLY A 552 34.90 24.51 6.51
C GLY A 552 34.23 25.28 7.63
N PRO A 553 34.40 26.60 7.66
CA PRO A 553 33.82 27.45 8.69
C PRO A 553 32.26 27.46 8.62
N THR A 554 31.65 28.02 9.64
CA THR A 554 30.17 28.16 9.66
C THR A 554 29.72 29.20 8.63
N GLY A 555 28.54 29.00 8.03
CA GLY A 555 27.89 29.96 7.13
C GLY A 555 28.43 29.99 5.69
N VAL A 556 29.27 29.03 5.25
CA VAL A 556 29.80 28.95 3.88
C VAL A 556 28.95 28.19 2.89
N GLY A 557 27.77 27.68 3.33
CA GLY A 557 26.81 27.02 2.44
C GLY A 557 26.75 25.50 2.52
N LYS A 558 27.43 24.82 3.47
CA LYS A 558 27.42 23.36 3.63
C LYS A 558 26.00 22.77 3.70
N THR A 559 25.17 23.29 4.58
CA THR A 559 23.79 22.83 4.76
C THR A 559 22.90 23.25 3.58
N GLU A 560 23.15 24.39 2.95
CA GLU A 560 22.37 24.85 1.79
C GLU A 560 22.64 23.99 0.56
N LEU A 561 23.90 23.58 0.34
CA LEU A 561 24.25 22.63 -0.72
C LEU A 561 23.58 21.27 -0.51
N SER A 562 23.45 20.82 0.76
CA SER A 562 22.73 19.59 1.09
C SER A 562 21.23 19.69 0.75
N LYS A 563 20.60 20.84 1.01
CA LYS A 563 19.21 21.11 0.64
C LYS A 563 19.00 21.22 -0.87
N ALA A 564 19.91 21.94 -1.54
CA ALA A 564 19.88 22.05 -3.00
C ALA A 564 20.02 20.67 -3.67
N LEU A 565 20.88 19.81 -3.12
CA LEU A 565 21.04 18.45 -3.60
C LEU A 565 19.78 17.61 -3.37
N ALA A 566 19.14 17.73 -2.20
CA ALA A 566 17.90 17.03 -1.90
C ALA A 566 16.80 17.42 -2.91
N GLN A 567 16.64 18.70 -3.19
CA GLN A 567 15.67 19.18 -4.18
C GLN A 567 16.01 18.73 -5.61
N ALA A 568 17.27 18.80 -6.00
CA ALA A 568 17.70 18.42 -7.35
C ALA A 568 17.53 16.91 -7.61
N MET A 569 17.83 16.07 -6.59
CA MET A 569 17.81 14.61 -6.69
C MET A 569 16.43 14.00 -6.41
N PHE A 570 15.73 14.54 -5.42
CA PHE A 570 14.52 13.93 -4.85
C PHE A 570 13.26 14.79 -5.05
N GLY A 571 13.40 15.94 -5.71
CA GLY A 571 12.29 16.82 -6.08
C GLY A 571 11.72 17.67 -4.95
N THR A 572 12.18 17.48 -3.71
CA THR A 572 11.72 18.24 -2.54
C THR A 572 12.86 18.49 -1.55
N GLU A 573 12.88 19.68 -0.96
CA GLU A 573 13.84 20.01 0.11
C GLU A 573 13.61 19.17 1.38
N ASN A 574 12.39 18.69 1.59
CA ASN A 574 12.01 17.89 2.75
C ASN A 574 12.57 16.46 2.70
N ALA A 575 13.14 16.05 1.56
CA ALA A 575 13.83 14.77 1.44
C ALA A 575 15.22 14.78 2.09
N ILE A 576 15.38 15.57 3.17
CA ILE A 576 16.61 15.62 3.99
C ILE A 576 16.30 15.16 5.41
N ILE A 577 17.06 14.18 5.88
CA ILE A 577 17.04 13.73 7.26
C ILE A 577 18.27 14.32 7.97
N ARG A 578 18.05 15.36 8.76
CA ARG A 578 19.12 15.97 9.54
C ARG A 578 19.23 15.31 10.91
N VAL A 579 20.47 14.99 11.28
CA VAL A 579 20.86 14.46 12.59
C VAL A 579 21.99 15.34 13.12
N ASP A 580 21.74 16.04 14.23
CA ASP A 580 22.72 16.89 14.89
C ASP A 580 23.55 16.04 15.85
N MET A 581 24.84 15.92 15.59
CA MET A 581 25.72 15.07 16.39
C MET A 581 26.03 15.64 17.78
N SER A 582 25.67 16.89 18.05
CA SER A 582 25.74 17.46 19.40
C SER A 582 24.80 16.75 20.38
N GLU A 583 23.70 16.12 19.89
CA GLU A 583 22.78 15.33 20.69
C GLU A 583 23.31 13.91 21.00
N TYR A 584 24.36 13.47 20.31
CA TYR A 584 24.91 12.11 20.37
C TYR A 584 26.37 12.07 20.88
N MET A 585 26.70 12.93 21.82
CA MET A 585 28.00 13.01 22.46
C MET A 585 28.20 11.91 23.50
N GLU A 586 27.15 11.40 24.09
CA GLU A 586 27.17 10.40 25.16
C GLU A 586 26.84 8.99 24.64
N LYS A 587 27.42 7.97 25.26
CA LYS A 587 27.28 6.56 24.87
C LYS A 587 25.83 6.10 24.82
N HIS A 588 25.00 6.50 25.77
CA HIS A 588 23.56 6.10 25.75
C HIS A 588 22.73 6.86 24.71
N SER A 589 23.20 7.98 24.23
CA SER A 589 22.53 8.64 23.11
C SER A 589 22.68 7.88 21.80
N VAL A 590 23.74 7.08 21.66
CA VAL A 590 23.96 6.26 20.45
C VAL A 590 22.87 5.19 20.28
N SER A 591 22.36 4.62 21.38
CA SER A 591 21.25 3.66 21.35
C SER A 591 19.97 4.27 20.73
N LYS A 592 19.78 5.58 20.83
CA LYS A 592 18.62 6.26 20.19
C LYS A 592 18.69 6.24 18.66
N LEU A 593 19.88 6.10 18.07
CA LEU A 593 20.01 6.04 16.61
C LEU A 593 19.48 4.72 16.03
N ILE A 594 19.86 3.59 16.63
CA ILE A 594 19.56 2.23 16.13
C ILE A 594 18.56 1.46 16.99
N GLY A 595 18.19 1.99 18.16
CA GLY A 595 17.32 1.35 19.13
C GLY A 595 18.09 0.81 20.34
N SER A 596 17.38 0.65 21.46
CA SER A 596 17.94 0.06 22.69
C SER A 596 17.92 -1.46 22.63
N PRO A 597 18.93 -2.16 23.18
CA PRO A 597 18.88 -3.61 23.29
C PRO A 597 17.70 -4.11 24.11
N PRO A 598 17.25 -5.37 23.93
CA PRO A 598 16.17 -5.97 24.73
C PRO A 598 16.44 -5.84 26.24
N GLY A 599 15.44 -5.41 26.99
CA GLY A 599 15.51 -5.22 28.44
C GLY A 599 15.94 -3.83 28.92
N TYR A 600 16.25 -2.89 28.01
CA TYR A 600 16.52 -1.50 28.37
C TYR A 600 15.33 -0.60 28.06
N VAL A 601 15.19 0.50 28.83
CA VAL A 601 14.15 1.52 28.63
C VAL A 601 14.26 2.09 27.20
N GLY A 602 13.13 2.17 26.48
CA GLY A 602 13.08 2.65 25.07
C GLY A 602 13.27 1.56 24.01
N TYR A 603 13.24 0.27 24.35
CA TYR A 603 13.30 -0.82 23.38
C TYR A 603 12.10 -0.79 22.40
N GLU A 604 10.90 -0.49 22.87
CA GLU A 604 9.68 -0.43 22.06
C GLU A 604 9.64 0.78 21.09
N GLU A 605 10.39 1.85 21.39
CA GLU A 605 10.36 3.08 20.57
C GLU A 605 11.15 2.96 19.25
N GLY A 606 11.97 1.92 19.11
CA GLY A 606 12.84 1.74 17.93
C GLY A 606 13.96 2.79 17.82
N GLY A 607 14.82 2.65 16.82
CA GLY A 607 15.89 3.64 16.56
C GLY A 607 15.39 4.82 15.74
N GLN A 608 15.64 6.04 16.17
CA GLN A 608 15.19 7.26 15.47
C GLN A 608 15.72 7.35 14.03
N LEU A 609 17.00 7.00 13.81
CA LEU A 609 17.59 7.01 12.49
C LEU A 609 17.07 5.87 11.63
N SER A 610 17.05 4.65 12.17
CA SER A 610 16.59 3.46 11.47
C SER A 610 15.14 3.59 11.01
N GLU A 611 14.24 4.10 11.85
CA GLU A 611 12.84 4.34 11.51
C GLU A 611 12.67 5.45 10.44
N ARG A 612 13.41 6.57 10.56
CA ARG A 612 13.33 7.66 9.57
C ARG A 612 13.80 7.21 8.20
N ILE A 613 14.89 6.43 8.12
CA ILE A 613 15.41 5.89 6.85
C ILE A 613 14.47 4.82 6.30
N ARG A 614 13.91 3.95 7.13
CA ARG A 614 12.93 2.94 6.69
C ARG A 614 11.70 3.58 6.03
N ARG A 615 11.21 4.70 6.61
CA ARG A 615 10.08 5.46 6.06
C ARG A 615 10.44 6.29 4.83
N ASN A 616 11.70 6.74 4.73
CA ASN A 616 12.18 7.58 3.64
C ASN A 616 13.55 7.06 3.15
N PRO A 617 13.59 5.91 2.48
CA PRO A 617 14.84 5.28 2.04
C PRO A 617 15.55 6.05 0.93
N TYR A 618 14.87 7.03 0.31
CA TYR A 618 15.37 7.86 -0.76
C TYR A 618 15.49 9.30 -0.29
N SER A 619 16.60 9.61 0.38
CA SER A 619 16.80 10.89 1.05
C SER A 619 18.28 11.28 1.15
N VAL A 620 18.53 12.56 1.45
CA VAL A 620 19.84 13.04 1.90
C VAL A 620 19.90 12.89 3.42
N LEU A 621 20.86 12.13 3.89
CA LEU A 621 21.15 12.00 5.31
C LEU A 621 22.28 12.96 5.68
N LEU A 622 21.96 13.98 6.45
CA LEU A 622 22.89 15.00 6.89
C LEU A 622 23.26 14.82 8.36
N PHE A 623 24.49 14.42 8.62
CA PHE A 623 25.10 14.44 9.96
C PHE A 623 25.81 15.77 10.17
N ASP A 624 25.22 16.61 11.02
CA ASP A 624 25.79 17.94 11.30
C ASP A 624 26.75 17.87 12.48
N GLU A 625 27.90 18.54 12.39
CA GLU A 625 28.95 18.61 13.42
C GLU A 625 29.48 17.21 13.84
N ILE A 626 29.85 16.39 12.85
CA ILE A 626 30.27 14.98 13.06
C ILE A 626 31.44 14.82 14.03
N GLU A 627 32.29 15.82 14.18
CA GLU A 627 33.42 15.84 15.14
C GLU A 627 32.97 15.76 16.60
N LYS A 628 31.72 16.07 16.90
CA LYS A 628 31.14 16.02 18.25
C LYS A 628 30.59 14.65 18.61
N ALA A 629 30.44 13.77 17.64
CA ALA A 629 29.84 12.45 17.84
C ALA A 629 30.66 11.54 18.74
N HIS A 630 29.97 10.73 19.55
CA HIS A 630 30.63 9.67 20.32
C HIS A 630 31.34 8.66 19.39
N PRO A 631 32.51 8.07 19.76
CA PRO A 631 33.24 7.11 18.95
C PRO A 631 32.38 5.93 18.42
N ASP A 632 31.38 5.48 19.16
CA ASP A 632 30.52 4.38 18.76
C ASP A 632 29.60 4.75 17.54
N VAL A 633 29.32 6.03 17.33
CA VAL A 633 28.61 6.50 16.13
C VAL A 633 29.41 6.20 14.87
N PHE A 634 30.72 6.37 14.93
CA PHE A 634 31.63 6.06 13.81
C PHE A 634 31.62 4.58 13.45
N ASN A 635 31.48 3.68 14.43
CA ASN A 635 31.36 2.25 14.18
C ASN A 635 30.07 1.92 13.38
N ILE A 636 28.94 2.57 13.70
CA ILE A 636 27.69 2.46 12.94
C ILE A 636 27.87 3.01 11.52
N LEU A 637 28.49 4.20 11.41
CA LEU A 637 28.74 4.81 10.10
C LEU A 637 29.67 3.98 9.23
N LEU A 638 30.66 3.30 9.79
CA LEU A 638 31.52 2.37 9.06
C LEU A 638 30.70 1.25 8.42
N GLN A 639 29.77 0.65 9.16
CA GLN A 639 28.87 -0.37 8.61
C GLN A 639 27.98 0.19 7.49
N VAL A 640 27.43 1.39 7.68
CA VAL A 640 26.61 2.07 6.66
C VAL A 640 27.42 2.36 5.38
N LEU A 641 28.67 2.81 5.52
CA LEU A 641 29.51 3.19 4.38
C LEU A 641 30.03 1.97 3.60
N ASP A 642 30.22 0.81 4.25
CA ASP A 642 30.71 -0.41 3.60
C ASP A 642 29.58 -1.27 3.06
N ASP A 643 28.62 -1.64 3.93
CA ASP A 643 27.58 -2.61 3.62
C ASP A 643 26.29 -1.94 3.14
N GLY A 644 26.19 -0.60 3.28
CA GLY A 644 24.98 0.16 2.95
C GLY A 644 23.75 -0.24 3.74
N GLN A 645 23.93 -0.87 4.89
CA GLN A 645 22.81 -1.32 5.76
C GLN A 645 23.24 -1.38 7.22
N ILE A 646 22.28 -1.28 8.12
CA ILE A 646 22.45 -1.54 9.55
C ILE A 646 21.39 -2.51 10.04
N THR A 647 21.68 -3.21 11.13
CA THR A 647 20.68 -4.01 11.84
C THR A 647 20.18 -3.20 13.03
N ASP A 648 18.87 -2.97 13.13
CA ASP A 648 18.28 -2.27 14.26
C ASP A 648 18.20 -3.17 15.51
N ALA A 649 17.77 -2.59 16.64
CA ALA A 649 17.65 -3.34 17.90
C ALA A 649 16.61 -4.48 17.86
N HIS A 650 15.70 -4.45 16.89
CA HIS A 650 14.72 -5.51 16.65
C HIS A 650 15.22 -6.59 15.68
N GLY A 651 16.48 -6.54 15.25
CA GLY A 651 17.04 -7.48 14.28
C GLY A 651 16.72 -7.18 12.82
N ARG A 652 16.01 -6.08 12.52
CA ARG A 652 15.61 -5.73 11.17
C ARG A 652 16.74 -5.02 10.44
N LYS A 653 16.95 -5.38 9.17
CA LYS A 653 17.94 -4.74 8.30
C LYS A 653 17.38 -3.47 7.70
N VAL A 654 18.04 -2.34 7.91
CA VAL A 654 17.66 -1.04 7.35
C VAL A 654 18.70 -0.65 6.29
N SER A 655 18.22 -0.45 5.05
CA SER A 655 19.07 -0.18 3.89
C SER A 655 19.29 1.32 3.68
N PHE A 656 20.56 1.72 3.48
CA PHE A 656 21.01 3.07 3.13
C PHE A 656 21.49 3.17 1.67
N LYS A 657 21.32 2.12 0.87
CA LYS A 657 21.85 2.04 -0.51
C LYS A 657 21.31 3.15 -1.42
N ASN A 658 20.11 3.62 -1.15
CA ASN A 658 19.45 4.66 -1.92
C ASN A 658 19.56 6.05 -1.29
N THR A 659 20.41 6.24 -0.26
CA THR A 659 20.64 7.53 0.39
C THR A 659 21.92 8.19 -0.10
N VAL A 660 21.96 9.52 0.02
CA VAL A 660 23.17 10.31 -0.08
C VAL A 660 23.59 10.74 1.31
N ILE A 661 24.78 10.36 1.75
CA ILE A 661 25.27 10.67 3.09
C ILE A 661 26.17 11.89 3.04
N ILE A 662 25.84 12.91 3.80
CA ILE A 662 26.62 14.14 3.95
C ILE A 662 26.93 14.31 5.43
N MET A 663 28.20 14.46 5.73
CA MET A 663 28.71 14.78 7.07
C MET A 663 29.34 16.16 7.05
N THR A 664 28.96 17.04 7.97
CA THR A 664 29.56 18.36 8.06
C THR A 664 30.50 18.43 9.26
N SER A 665 31.61 19.13 9.12
CA SER A 665 32.54 19.38 10.19
C SER A 665 33.16 20.78 10.11
N ASN A 666 33.46 21.33 11.28
CA ASN A 666 34.16 22.59 11.41
C ASN A 666 35.68 22.38 11.68
N CYS A 667 36.17 21.12 11.63
CA CYS A 667 37.61 20.83 11.77
C CYS A 667 38.43 21.59 10.73
N GLY A 668 39.56 22.14 11.14
CA GLY A 668 40.44 22.92 10.27
C GLY A 668 39.92 24.34 9.93
N ALA A 669 38.75 24.78 10.44
CA ALA A 669 38.19 26.10 10.16
C ALA A 669 39.14 27.26 10.49
N ALA A 670 39.94 27.14 11.55
CA ALA A 670 40.96 28.13 11.94
C ALA A 670 42.06 28.30 10.87
N ASN A 671 42.48 27.20 10.24
CA ASN A 671 43.48 27.21 9.17
C ASN A 671 42.90 27.75 7.84
N ILE A 672 41.59 27.66 7.64
CA ILE A 672 40.89 28.22 6.50
C ILE A 672 40.78 29.77 6.62
N MET A 673 40.47 30.27 7.84
CA MET A 673 40.23 31.70 8.09
C MET A 673 41.52 32.54 8.31
N SER A 674 42.57 31.90 8.74
CA SER A 674 43.86 32.59 8.99
C SER A 674 45.01 31.80 8.35
N PRO A 675 45.18 31.88 7.03
CA PRO A 675 46.36 31.28 6.41
C PRO A 675 47.61 32.01 6.90
N LYS A 676 48.34 31.35 7.83
CA LYS A 676 49.64 31.86 8.27
C LYS A 676 50.57 31.96 7.03
N ARG A 677 50.80 33.16 6.57
CA ARG A 677 51.84 33.45 5.56
C ARG A 677 53.21 33.12 6.16
N LEU A 678 53.71 31.92 5.96
CA LEU A 678 55.06 31.50 6.29
C LEU A 678 55.89 31.56 5.01
N GLY A 679 56.74 32.55 4.86
CA GLY A 679 57.82 32.54 3.91
C GLY A 679 57.69 33.52 2.73
N PHE A 680 58.84 34.13 2.38
CA PHE A 680 59.12 34.94 1.18
C PHE A 680 58.88 34.11 -0.08
N GLY A 681 57.75 34.31 -0.74
CA GLY A 681 57.43 33.61 -1.99
C GLY A 681 55.92 33.40 -2.16
N ALA A 682 55.13 34.48 -2.00
CA ALA A 682 53.72 34.43 -2.32
C ALA A 682 53.55 34.33 -3.83
N SER A 683 53.32 33.12 -4.37
CA SER A 683 52.77 32.96 -5.71
C SER A 683 51.39 33.57 -5.74
N SER A 684 51.13 34.44 -6.71
CA SER A 684 49.87 35.11 -6.94
C SER A 684 48.76 34.14 -7.45
N ASP A 685 49.02 32.82 -7.45
CA ASP A 685 48.14 31.81 -7.99
C ASP A 685 47.17 31.36 -6.91
N ALA A 686 45.89 31.74 -7.06
CA ALA A 686 44.77 31.36 -6.19
C ALA A 686 44.66 29.84 -6.00
N LYS A 687 44.97 29.06 -7.04
CA LYS A 687 45.00 27.58 -7.00
C LYS A 687 46.06 27.01 -6.06
N ALA A 688 47.27 27.53 -6.13
CA ALA A 688 48.37 27.06 -5.25
C ALA A 688 48.07 27.36 -3.77
N ASN A 689 47.49 28.50 -3.47
CA ASN A 689 47.06 28.88 -2.13
C ASN A 689 45.95 27.95 -1.60
N TYR A 690 45.01 27.54 -2.46
CA TYR A 690 43.95 26.60 -2.09
C TYR A 690 44.51 25.21 -1.80
N GLU A 691 45.37 24.66 -2.64
CA GLU A 691 45.98 23.34 -2.42
C GLU A 691 46.75 23.27 -1.10
N GLN A 692 47.52 24.34 -0.76
CA GLN A 692 48.22 24.44 0.52
C GLN A 692 47.26 24.50 1.71
N MET A 693 46.15 25.27 1.58
CA MET A 693 45.10 25.34 2.61
C MET A 693 44.49 23.96 2.79
N LYS A 694 44.08 23.30 1.69
CA LYS A 694 43.51 21.97 1.70
C LYS A 694 44.40 20.93 2.35
N ALA A 695 45.74 20.98 2.07
CA ALA A 695 46.68 20.07 2.68
C ALA A 695 46.74 20.23 4.21
N LYS A 696 46.73 21.45 4.73
CA LYS A 696 46.72 21.70 6.18
C LYS A 696 45.41 21.26 6.84
N VAL A 697 44.29 21.55 6.21
CA VAL A 697 42.97 21.09 6.71
C VAL A 697 42.90 19.56 6.74
N MET A 698 43.49 18.90 5.73
CA MET A 698 43.54 17.44 5.70
C MET A 698 44.45 16.85 6.78
N GLU A 699 45.48 17.57 7.24
CA GLU A 699 46.29 17.16 8.39
C GLU A 699 45.46 17.21 9.69
N ASP A 700 44.69 18.28 9.92
CA ASP A 700 43.83 18.40 11.08
C ASP A 700 42.74 17.30 11.08
N VAL A 701 42.18 17.01 9.90
CA VAL A 701 41.15 15.94 9.72
C VAL A 701 41.73 14.57 10.04
N LYS A 702 42.99 14.27 9.60
CA LYS A 702 43.66 13.01 9.92
C LYS A 702 43.94 12.85 11.40
N GLN A 703 44.11 13.96 12.15
CA GLN A 703 44.25 13.91 13.60
C GLN A 703 42.91 13.69 14.32
N SER A 704 41.80 14.23 13.75
CA SER A 704 40.49 14.17 14.38
C SER A 704 39.72 12.88 14.07
N PHE A 705 39.94 12.28 12.92
CA PHE A 705 39.20 11.09 12.46
C PHE A 705 40.15 9.92 12.19
N LYS A 706 39.67 8.70 12.47
CA LYS A 706 40.46 7.48 12.20
C LYS A 706 40.66 7.30 10.68
N PRO A 707 41.86 6.85 10.25
CA PRO A 707 42.13 6.61 8.83
C PRO A 707 41.13 5.66 8.16
N GLU A 708 40.69 4.66 8.91
CA GLU A 708 39.69 3.69 8.44
C GLU A 708 38.40 4.35 8.02
N PHE A 709 37.93 5.33 8.77
CA PHE A 709 36.71 6.08 8.47
C PHE A 709 36.87 6.97 7.23
N LEU A 710 37.99 7.69 7.15
CA LEU A 710 38.27 8.60 6.03
C LEU A 710 38.40 7.86 4.71
N ASN A 711 38.97 6.65 4.69
CA ASN A 711 39.11 5.83 3.47
C ASN A 711 37.81 5.28 2.91
N ARG A 712 36.74 5.32 3.68
CA ARG A 712 35.41 4.84 3.25
C ARG A 712 34.51 5.95 2.70
N ILE A 713 34.93 7.19 2.86
CA ILE A 713 34.24 8.37 2.33
C ILE A 713 34.61 8.54 0.86
N ASP A 714 33.58 8.71 -0.02
CA ASP A 714 33.84 8.88 -1.44
C ASP A 714 34.62 10.16 -1.77
N GLU A 715 34.26 11.30 -1.13
CA GLU A 715 34.91 12.59 -1.39
C GLU A 715 34.94 13.44 -0.10
N ILE A 716 36.10 14.03 0.17
CA ILE A 716 36.29 15.01 1.23
C ILE A 716 36.42 16.38 0.60
N ILE A 717 35.49 17.26 0.93
CA ILE A 717 35.29 18.54 0.26
C ILE A 717 35.54 19.68 1.25
N VAL A 718 36.51 20.56 0.89
CA VAL A 718 36.85 21.73 1.68
C VAL A 718 36.13 22.94 1.09
N PHE A 719 35.29 23.58 1.86
CA PHE A 719 34.56 24.79 1.47
C PHE A 719 35.41 26.04 1.65
N HIS A 720 35.43 26.89 0.63
CA HIS A 720 36.09 28.17 0.68
C HIS A 720 35.37 29.17 1.58
N PRO A 721 36.08 30.09 2.23
CA PRO A 721 35.46 31.23 2.86
C PRO A 721 34.73 32.07 1.80
N LEU A 722 33.65 32.70 2.20
CA LEU A 722 32.87 33.59 1.30
C LEU A 722 33.49 34.99 1.33
N TYR A 723 33.69 35.58 0.17
CA TYR A 723 34.18 36.93 -0.01
C TYR A 723 33.04 37.93 -0.21
N LYS A 724 33.34 39.23 -0.07
CA LYS A 724 32.34 40.31 -0.22
C LYS A 724 31.65 40.29 -1.59
N GLU A 725 32.32 39.86 -2.64
CA GLU A 725 31.80 39.71 -4.00
C GLU A 725 30.71 38.61 -4.07
N ASP A 726 30.89 37.52 -3.31
CA ASP A 726 29.91 36.43 -3.24
C ASP A 726 28.62 36.86 -2.53
N MET A 727 28.72 37.81 -1.59
CA MET A 727 27.60 38.28 -0.79
C MET A 727 26.50 38.91 -1.62
N LYS A 728 26.84 39.60 -2.71
CA LYS A 728 25.84 40.21 -3.59
C LYS A 728 24.97 39.18 -4.27
N ALA A 729 25.58 38.11 -4.79
CA ALA A 729 24.88 37.02 -5.42
C ALA A 729 24.05 36.20 -4.41
N ILE A 730 24.56 36.01 -3.17
CA ILE A 730 23.81 35.34 -2.09
C ILE A 730 22.60 36.20 -1.67
N LEU A 731 22.76 37.51 -1.53
CA LEU A 731 21.67 38.42 -1.20
C LEU A 731 20.59 38.38 -2.28
N ASP A 732 20.96 38.36 -3.57
CA ASP A 732 20.02 38.25 -4.69
C ASP A 732 19.18 37.00 -4.61
N ILE A 733 19.79 35.84 -4.24
CA ILE A 733 19.06 34.59 -4.06
C ILE A 733 18.07 34.70 -2.88
N MET A 734 18.50 35.28 -1.76
CA MET A 734 17.65 35.50 -0.59
C MET A 734 16.50 36.45 -0.90
N LEU A 735 16.76 37.54 -1.61
CA LEU A 735 15.75 38.52 -2.03
C LEU A 735 14.72 37.93 -2.98
N ARG A 736 15.11 37.07 -3.91
CA ARG A 736 14.16 36.35 -4.77
C ARG A 736 13.17 35.51 -3.93
N SER A 737 13.66 34.83 -2.90
CA SER A 737 12.79 34.04 -1.99
C SER A 737 11.81 34.96 -1.23
N VAL A 738 12.27 36.11 -0.71
CA VAL A 738 11.41 37.09 -0.03
C VAL A 738 10.40 37.69 -1.00
N THR A 739 10.83 38.06 -2.20
CA THR A 739 9.96 38.64 -3.23
C THR A 739 8.87 37.67 -3.67
N SER A 740 9.18 36.39 -3.86
CA SER A 740 8.18 35.35 -4.17
C SER A 740 7.15 35.21 -3.07
N ARG A 741 7.59 35.10 -1.81
CA ARG A 741 6.66 34.96 -0.65
C ARG A 741 5.74 36.18 -0.52
N VAL A 742 6.29 37.38 -0.71
CA VAL A 742 5.51 38.63 -0.61
C VAL A 742 4.53 38.74 -1.76
N MET A 743 4.94 38.31 -2.96
CA MET A 743 4.06 38.28 -4.14
C MET A 743 2.91 37.26 -3.97
N GLU A 744 3.19 36.07 -3.46
CA GLU A 744 2.19 35.02 -3.25
C GLU A 744 1.16 35.41 -2.17
N ASN A 745 1.62 35.96 -1.04
CA ASN A 745 0.76 36.24 0.11
C ASN A 745 0.00 37.53 -0.01
N MET A 746 0.62 38.58 -0.59
CA MET A 746 0.09 39.96 -0.60
C MET A 746 -0.03 40.58 -1.99
N GLU A 747 0.34 39.87 -3.06
CA GLU A 747 0.38 40.41 -4.44
C GLU A 747 1.28 41.64 -4.60
N LEU A 748 2.25 41.85 -3.67
CA LEU A 748 3.14 42.99 -3.68
C LEU A 748 4.34 42.74 -4.61
N LYS A 749 4.68 43.76 -5.39
CA LYS A 749 5.90 43.78 -6.22
C LYS A 749 7.02 44.47 -5.45
N LEU A 750 7.94 43.73 -4.93
CA LEU A 750 9.10 44.24 -4.21
C LEU A 750 10.31 44.40 -5.16
N LYS A 751 10.93 45.61 -5.13
CA LYS A 751 12.17 45.88 -5.84
C LYS A 751 13.16 46.52 -4.87
N VAL A 752 14.36 45.98 -4.74
CA VAL A 752 15.43 46.50 -3.89
C VAL A 752 16.49 47.13 -4.79
N THR A 753 16.89 48.37 -4.52
CA THR A 753 17.94 49.09 -5.29
C THR A 753 19.33 48.56 -4.95
N ASP A 754 20.30 48.70 -5.85
CA ASP A 754 21.69 48.26 -5.62
C ASP A 754 22.30 48.93 -4.39
N GLU A 755 21.99 50.19 -4.13
CA GLU A 755 22.47 50.90 -2.94
C GLU A 755 21.90 50.33 -1.63
N ALA A 756 20.64 49.87 -1.65
CA ALA A 756 20.01 49.24 -0.52
C ALA A 756 20.58 47.80 -0.30
N GLN A 757 20.90 47.11 -1.38
CA GLN A 757 21.62 45.84 -1.31
C GLN A 757 23.01 46.00 -0.71
N ASP A 758 23.78 46.96 -1.15
CA ASP A 758 25.12 47.25 -0.61
C ASP A 758 25.04 47.61 0.89
N TYR A 759 24.02 48.34 1.31
CA TYR A 759 23.79 48.64 2.73
C TYR A 759 23.52 47.35 3.55
N LEU A 760 22.70 46.44 3.05
CA LEU A 760 22.39 45.18 3.70
C LEU A 760 23.64 44.28 3.78
N ILE A 761 24.49 44.28 2.74
CA ILE A 761 25.75 43.55 2.72
C ILE A 761 26.70 44.13 3.77
N ASP A 762 26.89 45.45 3.83
CA ASP A 762 27.77 46.08 4.80
C ASP A 762 27.38 45.82 6.26
N LYS A 763 26.06 45.70 6.54
CA LYS A 763 25.52 45.35 7.87
C LYS A 763 25.55 43.85 8.15
N GLY A 764 25.50 43.06 7.11
CA GLY A 764 25.40 41.59 7.23
C GLY A 764 26.67 40.82 6.90
N PHE A 765 27.76 41.45 6.56
CA PHE A 765 29.02 40.78 6.25
C PHE A 765 29.91 40.63 7.47
N ASP A 766 30.32 39.42 7.77
CA ASP A 766 31.29 39.06 8.78
C ASP A 766 32.15 37.90 8.26
N GLU A 767 33.46 38.12 8.11
CA GLU A 767 34.39 37.09 7.63
C GLU A 767 34.37 35.80 8.46
N LYS A 768 34.09 35.89 9.77
CA LYS A 768 34.07 34.73 10.67
C LYS A 768 32.81 33.90 10.58
N TYR A 769 31.69 34.54 10.28
CA TYR A 769 30.36 33.88 10.32
C TYR A 769 29.73 33.70 8.94
N GLY A 770 30.42 34.07 7.86
CA GLY A 770 29.97 33.90 6.50
C GLY A 770 28.64 34.59 6.17
N ALA A 771 27.70 33.88 5.54
CA ALA A 771 26.40 34.41 5.14
C ALA A 771 25.33 34.41 6.25
N ARG A 772 25.58 33.86 7.44
CA ARG A 772 24.56 33.84 8.54
C ARG A 772 24.15 35.22 9.00
N PRO A 773 25.07 36.19 9.24
CA PRO A 773 24.68 37.55 9.62
C PRO A 773 23.89 38.27 8.55
N LEU A 774 24.13 37.99 7.26
CA LEU A 774 23.39 38.56 6.14
C LEU A 774 21.88 38.23 6.19
N ARG A 775 21.56 37.00 6.57
CA ARG A 775 20.15 36.59 6.78
C ARG A 775 19.47 37.36 7.91
N ARG A 776 20.18 37.61 9.01
CA ARG A 776 19.66 38.42 10.10
C ARG A 776 19.50 39.88 9.67
N ALA A 777 20.46 40.44 8.92
CA ALA A 777 20.35 41.77 8.40
C ALA A 777 19.14 41.94 7.47
N LEU A 778 18.92 40.98 6.59
CA LEU A 778 17.72 40.93 5.73
C LEU A 778 16.43 40.91 6.57
N GLN A 779 16.38 40.09 7.59
CA GLN A 779 15.21 39.98 8.47
C GLN A 779 14.98 41.32 9.21
N THR A 780 15.99 41.80 9.94
CA THR A 780 15.82 42.95 10.79
C THR A 780 15.61 44.28 10.02
N TYR A 781 16.36 44.49 8.94
CA TYR A 781 16.31 45.78 8.22
C TYR A 781 15.29 45.81 7.09
N LEU A 782 14.94 44.64 6.49
CA LEU A 782 13.98 44.59 5.39
C LEU A 782 12.64 44.02 5.81
N GLU A 783 12.60 42.77 6.32
CA GLU A 783 11.34 42.08 6.61
C GLU A 783 10.60 42.72 7.79
N ASP A 784 11.28 42.99 8.92
CA ASP A 784 10.66 43.62 10.09
C ASP A 784 10.19 45.04 9.79
N SER A 785 11.03 45.85 9.13
CA SER A 785 10.65 47.23 8.73
C SER A 785 9.51 47.26 7.73
N MET A 786 9.48 46.31 6.78
CA MET A 786 8.38 46.18 5.83
C MET A 786 7.09 45.75 6.52
N ALA A 787 7.18 44.88 7.54
CA ALA A 787 6.02 44.46 8.32
C ALA A 787 5.41 45.62 9.10
N GLU A 788 6.24 46.53 9.67
CA GLU A 788 5.78 47.77 10.31
C GLU A 788 5.05 48.66 9.33
N GLU A 789 5.58 48.91 8.13
CA GLU A 789 4.94 49.72 7.10
C GLU A 789 3.60 49.15 6.62
N ILE A 790 3.48 47.82 6.59
CA ILE A 790 2.23 47.11 6.25
C ILE A 790 1.19 47.28 7.39
N LEU A 791 1.62 47.11 8.65
CA LEU A 791 0.73 47.23 9.81
C LEU A 791 0.24 48.64 10.01
N GLU A 792 1.05 49.65 9.68
CA GLU A 792 0.68 51.06 9.72
C GLU A 792 -0.19 51.46 8.50
N GLY A 793 -0.46 50.54 7.58
CA GLY A 793 -1.32 50.79 6.41
C GLY A 793 -0.68 51.65 5.31
N ARG A 794 0.65 51.86 5.35
CA ARG A 794 1.38 52.58 4.28
C ARG A 794 1.64 51.69 3.05
N ILE A 795 1.65 50.38 3.23
CA ILE A 795 1.73 49.38 2.14
C ILE A 795 0.44 48.56 2.14
N GLU A 796 -0.31 48.64 1.03
CA GLU A 796 -1.54 47.86 0.83
C GLU A 796 -1.32 46.70 -0.14
N ARG A 797 -2.22 45.71 -0.10
CA ARG A 797 -2.21 44.54 -1.01
C ARG A 797 -2.28 44.97 -2.48
N GLY A 798 -1.36 44.49 -3.29
CA GLY A 798 -1.26 44.75 -4.73
C GLY A 798 -0.37 45.95 -5.10
N ASP A 799 0.28 46.58 -4.11
CA ASP A 799 1.16 47.72 -4.33
C ASP A 799 2.53 47.32 -4.93
N SER A 800 3.25 48.31 -5.43
CA SER A 800 4.63 48.16 -5.88
C SER A 800 5.54 48.95 -4.95
N VAL A 801 6.42 48.24 -4.24
CA VAL A 801 7.32 48.81 -3.23
C VAL A 801 8.74 48.82 -3.76
N THR A 802 9.39 49.97 -3.73
CA THR A 802 10.83 50.13 -4.04
C THR A 802 11.57 50.47 -2.74
N VAL A 803 12.60 49.67 -2.41
CA VAL A 803 13.43 49.86 -1.22
C VAL A 803 14.72 50.58 -1.61
N GLU A 804 14.96 51.71 -1.01
CA GLU A 804 16.08 52.59 -1.26
C GLU A 804 16.89 52.82 0.02
N LYS A 805 18.20 53.15 -0.10
CA LYS A 805 19.04 53.50 1.02
C LYS A 805 18.70 54.91 1.49
N SER A 806 18.57 55.12 2.82
CA SER A 806 18.42 56.39 3.47
C SER A 806 19.58 56.61 4.45
N GLU A 807 19.76 57.86 4.91
CA GLU A 807 20.79 58.21 5.91
C GLU A 807 20.72 57.35 7.20
N ASN A 808 19.52 56.96 7.63
CA ASN A 808 19.29 56.21 8.85
C ASN A 808 18.83 54.74 8.65
N GLY A 809 18.87 54.21 7.44
CA GLY A 809 18.43 52.84 7.19
C GLY A 809 17.88 52.62 5.78
N LEU A 810 16.82 51.81 5.69
CA LEU A 810 16.09 51.56 4.45
C LEU A 810 14.78 52.42 4.41
N LYS A 811 14.47 52.98 3.24
CA LYS A 811 13.25 53.72 2.98
C LYS A 811 12.38 52.96 1.98
N PHE A 812 11.10 52.87 2.25
CA PHE A 812 10.13 52.19 1.40
C PHE A 812 9.37 53.24 0.57
N SER A 813 9.55 53.22 -0.74
CA SER A 813 8.84 54.08 -1.69
C SER A 813 7.68 53.27 -2.28
N VAL A 814 6.45 53.59 -1.89
CA VAL A 814 5.24 52.85 -2.27
C VAL A 814 4.56 53.47 -3.47
N ARG A 815 4.23 52.65 -4.46
CA ARG A 815 3.41 53.05 -5.60
C ARG A 815 2.10 52.27 -5.56
N HIS A 816 1.03 52.93 -5.11
CA HIS A 816 -0.28 52.28 -5.00
C HIS A 816 -0.87 51.93 -6.36
N LYS A 817 -1.48 50.73 -6.43
CA LYS A 817 -2.22 50.29 -7.61
C LYS A 817 -3.44 51.22 -7.79
N ARG A 818 -3.58 51.89 -8.95
CA ARG A 818 -4.79 52.73 -9.25
C ARG A 818 -6.02 51.83 -9.07
N LYS A 819 -6.85 52.12 -8.05
CA LYS A 819 -8.17 51.50 -7.89
C LYS A 819 -9.00 51.90 -9.11
N THR A 820 -9.31 50.95 -9.98
CA THR A 820 -10.30 51.15 -11.04
C THR A 820 -11.62 51.54 -10.36
N PRO A 821 -12.25 52.66 -10.65
CA PRO A 821 -13.49 53.05 -10.02
C PRO A 821 -14.55 51.99 -10.31
N VAL A 822 -15.05 51.33 -9.27
CA VAL A 822 -16.23 50.47 -9.36
C VAL A 822 -17.35 51.35 -9.86
N LYS A 823 -17.81 51.17 -11.11
CA LYS A 823 -19.07 51.75 -11.59
C LYS A 823 -20.16 51.24 -10.63
N LYS A 824 -20.64 52.17 -9.78
CA LYS A 824 -21.92 51.96 -9.08
C LYS A 824 -22.97 51.71 -10.18
N ALA A 825 -23.50 50.52 -10.20
CA ALA A 825 -24.75 50.24 -10.90
C ALA A 825 -25.84 50.97 -10.10
N GLU A 826 -26.41 52.00 -10.72
CA GLU A 826 -27.75 52.52 -10.38
C GLU A 826 -28.81 51.58 -10.87
#